data_898649c426bd4cd6382f05b7ac9cc6ef
#
_entry.id   898649c426bd4cd6382f05b7ac9cc6ef
#
_cell.length_a   1.000
_cell.length_b   1.000
_cell.length_c   1.000
_cell.angle_alpha   90.00
_cell.angle_beta   90.00
_cell.angle_gamma   90.00
#
_symmetry.space_group_name_H-M   'P 1'
#
loop_
_entity.id
_entity.type
_entity.pdbx_description
1 polymer ?
#
loop_
_entity_poly.entity_id
_entity_poly.type
_entity_poly.pdbx_seq_one_letter_code
_entity_poly.pdbx_strand_id
1 'polypeptide(L)'
;VAAWLTSGEFDGFGIITGAVSGNLEMLELEGRATKVGLGAEVADLADNSGLGELWEKVTSGYFEITPSGGFHILYRITDAPANRNTKLARRPATDDELAANPDEKVKVLIETRGEGGFTICAPSGGRTHPDGGEWMLAKGGPETIAAITADERDALYTLAQAFDQMPTPPAPDPLPRQRDDSRGLRPGDDYNNRTSWTEILEPLGWVRVYQDGARITYWRRPGKTVGISATTGRDTINGPADNLYVFTTSTSFDAETPYSKFAAYTHLHHNGDWNAAAKDLGQRGYGTTSEPVINLTDQQFVPPEVTTSSDGNLATVHELRPEPGASNVTTLERSDDGNALALVARYQDQIRYCPDRGRWLIWDGHRWEWQANGGGAVRELAKTIARELPDNDRPAATHKRKSLSAVGITNMLIQARTDARITVAFDELDSHPRELNTPSGILNLNTGQLTPPDPAQLHTRSTSCAPDDAADPSRWAGFLADTFGNDHDLIAYLQRLVGYSATGDVGAHVLPFCFGSGGNGKGVFLEACAKVLGDYATSAPVGFLMGGGYASHETEIASLAGARMVICSEVNEGDIFDEAKVKLLTGGDTIKARFMRQDHFTFTPSHQLWLMGNSQPGVRTGGESFWRRLRLIPFTATVPPDKRVDDLQGILARDHGPAILAWIAAGAAAYAADGLNDPSSVRAATAGYAQDQDTVARFIDDACVIGGGSHVKLKVAAI
;
A
#
# COMPACT_ATOMS: atom_id res chain seq x y z
N VAL A 1 12.09 -15.28 -42.42
CA VAL A 1 13.23 -14.90 -41.58
C VAL A 1 14.52 -15.01 -42.38
N ALA A 2 14.87 -16.17 -42.94
CA ALA A 2 16.09 -16.33 -43.74
C ALA A 2 16.24 -15.30 -44.86
N ALA A 3 15.15 -14.99 -45.59
CA ALA A 3 15.16 -13.98 -46.65
C ALA A 3 15.37 -12.56 -46.12
N TRP A 4 14.93 -12.23 -44.92
CA TRP A 4 15.16 -10.93 -44.30
C TRP A 4 16.59 -10.78 -43.81
N LEU A 5 17.18 -11.83 -43.23
CA LEU A 5 18.57 -11.82 -42.78
C LEU A 5 19.57 -11.72 -43.94
N THR A 6 19.23 -12.25 -45.10
CA THR A 6 20.06 -12.19 -46.31
C THR A 6 19.86 -10.89 -47.10
N SER A 7 18.82 -10.10 -46.84
CA SER A 7 18.58 -8.84 -47.55
C SER A 7 19.54 -7.72 -47.16
N GLY A 8 20.16 -7.80 -45.99
CA GLY A 8 21.03 -6.75 -45.46
C GLY A 8 20.27 -5.47 -45.03
N GLU A 9 18.95 -5.49 -45.03
CA GLU A 9 18.11 -4.37 -44.65
C GLU A 9 17.85 -4.30 -43.12
N PHE A 10 18.05 -5.42 -42.40
CA PHE A 10 17.78 -5.53 -40.97
C PHE A 10 19.00 -6.05 -40.22
N ASP A 11 19.30 -5.43 -39.09
CA ASP A 11 20.43 -5.84 -38.23
C ASP A 11 20.02 -6.97 -37.27
N GLY A 12 18.74 -7.25 -37.14
CA GLY A 12 18.24 -8.32 -36.28
C GLY A 12 16.73 -8.42 -36.21
N PHE A 13 16.28 -9.32 -35.41
CA PHE A 13 14.87 -9.56 -35.13
C PHE A 13 14.66 -9.89 -33.64
N GLY A 14 13.42 -9.74 -33.19
CA GLY A 14 13.03 -10.13 -31.84
C GLY A 14 11.80 -11.01 -31.87
N ILE A 15 11.58 -11.68 -30.76
CA ILE A 15 10.44 -12.55 -30.52
C ILE A 15 9.52 -11.89 -29.51
N ILE A 16 8.24 -11.80 -29.80
CA ILE A 16 7.21 -11.42 -28.82
C ILE A 16 6.94 -12.65 -27.97
N THR A 17 7.08 -12.53 -26.65
CA THR A 17 6.78 -13.61 -25.70
C THR A 17 5.31 -13.61 -25.28
N GLY A 18 4.86 -14.64 -24.55
CA GLY A 18 3.50 -14.79 -24.08
C GLY A 18 2.60 -15.63 -24.99
N ALA A 19 1.30 -15.46 -24.84
CA ALA A 19 0.27 -16.28 -25.49
C ALA A 19 0.35 -16.25 -27.03
N VAL A 20 0.70 -15.10 -27.61
CA VAL A 20 0.85 -14.91 -29.05
C VAL A 20 1.88 -15.85 -29.67
N SER A 21 2.89 -16.27 -28.89
CA SER A 21 3.96 -17.18 -29.28
C SER A 21 3.83 -18.57 -28.65
N GLY A 22 2.60 -18.99 -28.27
CA GLY A 22 2.33 -20.29 -27.66
C GLY A 22 2.85 -20.37 -26.22
N ASN A 23 2.52 -19.39 -25.40
CA ASN A 23 2.96 -19.22 -24.01
C ASN A 23 4.48 -19.28 -23.84
N LEU A 24 5.19 -18.66 -24.79
CA LEU A 24 6.65 -18.56 -24.76
C LEU A 24 7.08 -17.64 -23.64
N GLU A 25 8.07 -18.05 -22.88
CA GLU A 25 8.72 -17.28 -21.83
C GLU A 25 10.23 -17.36 -21.99
N MET A 26 10.93 -16.30 -21.66
CA MET A 26 12.38 -16.24 -21.65
C MET A 26 12.87 -15.99 -20.22
N LEU A 27 13.83 -16.77 -19.78
CA LEU A 27 14.64 -16.50 -18.59
C LEU A 27 15.97 -15.86 -19.04
N GLU A 28 16.25 -14.69 -18.50
CA GLU A 28 17.46 -13.93 -18.80
C GLU A 28 18.38 -13.86 -17.58
N LEU A 29 19.64 -14.24 -17.78
CA LEU A 29 20.72 -13.91 -16.85
C LEU A 29 21.52 -12.76 -17.47
N GLU A 30 21.51 -11.63 -16.84
CA GLU A 30 22.17 -10.41 -17.31
C GLU A 30 23.69 -10.57 -17.42
N GLY A 31 24.31 -9.93 -18.42
CA GLY A 31 25.76 -10.03 -18.64
C GLY A 31 26.61 -9.60 -17.43
N ARG A 32 26.07 -8.70 -16.59
CA ARG A 32 26.71 -8.32 -15.32
C ARG A 32 26.73 -9.45 -14.30
N ALA A 33 25.75 -10.33 -14.33
CA ALA A 33 25.64 -11.49 -13.45
C ALA A 33 26.53 -12.63 -13.92
N THR A 34 26.54 -12.93 -15.21
CA THR A 34 27.36 -14.02 -15.79
C THR A 34 28.84 -13.74 -15.69
N LYS A 35 29.30 -12.48 -15.80
CA LYS A 35 30.69 -12.05 -15.65
C LYS A 35 31.27 -12.35 -14.25
N VAL A 36 30.42 -12.41 -13.23
CA VAL A 36 30.84 -12.76 -11.85
C VAL A 36 30.59 -14.25 -11.50
N GLY A 37 30.21 -15.06 -12.50
CA GLY A 37 30.08 -16.51 -12.32
C GLY A 37 28.69 -17.01 -11.98
N LEU A 38 27.67 -16.12 -11.88
CA LEU A 38 26.32 -16.48 -11.45
C LEU A 38 25.68 -17.62 -12.27
N GLY A 39 26.01 -17.71 -13.57
CA GLY A 39 25.48 -18.78 -14.42
C GLY A 39 25.91 -20.17 -13.96
N ALA A 40 27.14 -20.34 -13.47
CA ALA A 40 27.63 -21.59 -12.91
C ALA A 40 26.98 -21.89 -11.54
N GLU A 41 26.84 -20.87 -10.70
CA GLU A 41 26.21 -21.01 -9.38
C GLU A 41 24.73 -21.40 -9.50
N VAL A 42 24.00 -20.88 -10.49
CA VAL A 42 22.60 -21.29 -10.76
C VAL A 42 22.54 -22.76 -11.18
N ALA A 43 23.45 -23.21 -12.06
CA ALA A 43 23.52 -24.62 -12.46
C ALA A 43 23.85 -25.53 -11.27
N ASP A 44 24.85 -25.18 -10.48
CA ASP A 44 25.23 -25.94 -9.28
C ASP A 44 24.08 -26.02 -8.25
N LEU A 45 23.34 -24.92 -8.05
CA LEU A 45 22.18 -24.92 -7.17
C LEU A 45 21.03 -25.75 -7.74
N ALA A 46 20.83 -25.75 -9.06
CA ALA A 46 19.85 -26.59 -9.73
C ALA A 46 20.16 -28.07 -9.47
N ASP A 47 21.40 -28.51 -9.66
CA ASP A 47 21.84 -29.89 -9.41
C ASP A 47 21.64 -30.26 -7.95
N ASN A 48 22.16 -29.46 -7.02
CA ASN A 48 22.08 -29.72 -5.58
C ASN A 48 20.63 -29.73 -5.04
N SER A 49 19.70 -29.00 -5.72
CA SER A 49 18.29 -28.94 -5.32
C SER A 49 17.41 -29.99 -6.00
N GLY A 50 17.97 -30.83 -6.87
CA GLY A 50 17.26 -31.86 -7.63
C GLY A 50 16.49 -31.29 -8.84
N LEU A 51 16.86 -30.10 -9.32
CA LEU A 51 16.33 -29.45 -10.52
C LEU A 51 17.27 -29.57 -11.73
N GLY A 52 18.37 -30.35 -11.61
CA GLY A 52 19.38 -30.49 -12.66
C GLY A 52 18.80 -30.97 -14.00
N GLU A 53 17.90 -31.95 -13.98
CA GLU A 53 17.22 -32.45 -15.19
C GLU A 53 16.34 -31.36 -15.84
N LEU A 54 15.64 -30.55 -15.04
CA LEU A 54 14.83 -29.43 -15.54
C LEU A 54 15.73 -28.33 -16.14
N TRP A 55 16.82 -28.00 -15.44
CA TRP A 55 17.79 -27.00 -15.91
C TRP A 55 18.43 -27.44 -17.24
N GLU A 56 18.88 -28.69 -17.34
CA GLU A 56 19.41 -29.26 -18.60
C GLU A 56 18.36 -29.27 -19.70
N LYS A 57 17.10 -29.64 -19.39
CA LYS A 57 15.97 -29.64 -20.35
C LYS A 57 15.76 -28.25 -20.98
N VAL A 58 15.75 -27.17 -20.19
CA VAL A 58 15.51 -25.81 -20.72
C VAL A 58 16.73 -25.24 -21.41
N THR A 59 17.94 -25.45 -20.88
CA THR A 59 19.19 -24.95 -21.46
C THR A 59 19.63 -25.70 -22.70
N SER A 60 19.23 -26.97 -22.88
CA SER A 60 19.45 -27.73 -24.11
C SER A 60 18.45 -27.40 -25.20
N GLY A 61 17.26 -26.94 -24.82
CA GLY A 61 16.16 -26.61 -25.74
C GLY A 61 16.42 -25.36 -26.57
N TYR A 62 16.72 -24.24 -25.92
CA TYR A 62 17.14 -23.00 -26.54
C TYR A 62 17.99 -22.19 -25.57
N PHE A 63 19.22 -22.01 -25.94
CA PHE A 63 20.20 -21.25 -25.14
C PHE A 63 21.04 -20.35 -26.04
N GLU A 64 21.03 -19.06 -25.81
CA GLU A 64 21.85 -18.09 -26.53
C GLU A 64 22.65 -17.20 -25.59
N ILE A 65 23.75 -16.67 -26.10
CA ILE A 65 24.62 -15.73 -25.43
C ILE A 65 24.35 -14.32 -26.01
N THR A 66 24.06 -13.36 -25.12
CA THR A 66 23.82 -11.98 -25.51
C THR A 66 25.15 -11.23 -25.77
N PRO A 67 25.14 -10.10 -26.51
CA PRO A 67 26.36 -9.29 -26.74
C PRO A 67 27.07 -8.84 -25.46
N SER A 68 26.31 -8.63 -24.38
CA SER A 68 26.84 -8.28 -23.05
C SER A 68 27.49 -9.45 -22.30
N GLY A 69 27.35 -10.68 -22.84
CA GLY A 69 27.79 -11.92 -22.23
C GLY A 69 26.75 -12.56 -21.28
N GLY A 70 25.52 -12.07 -21.32
CA GLY A 70 24.37 -12.67 -20.62
C GLY A 70 23.83 -13.88 -21.33
N PHE A 71 22.83 -14.54 -20.74
CA PHE A 71 22.19 -15.75 -21.27
C PHE A 71 20.69 -15.54 -21.43
N HIS A 72 20.15 -15.98 -22.59
CA HIS A 72 18.72 -16.13 -22.80
C HIS A 72 18.38 -17.63 -22.92
N ILE A 73 17.39 -18.07 -22.16
CA ILE A 73 16.86 -19.44 -22.16
C ILE A 73 15.36 -19.33 -22.45
N LEU A 74 14.91 -19.91 -23.59
CA LEU A 74 13.51 -19.88 -23.99
C LEU A 74 12.83 -21.23 -23.69
N TYR A 75 11.61 -21.15 -23.15
CA TYR A 75 10.75 -22.33 -22.92
C TYR A 75 9.28 -21.96 -23.10
N ARG A 76 8.40 -22.96 -23.22
CA ARG A 76 6.95 -22.81 -23.35
C ARG A 76 6.23 -23.41 -22.16
N ILE A 77 5.21 -22.71 -21.68
CA ILE A 77 4.34 -23.22 -20.62
C ILE A 77 3.18 -24.00 -21.25
N THR A 78 2.96 -25.25 -20.78
CA THR A 78 2.02 -26.18 -21.41
C THR A 78 0.61 -26.15 -20.82
N ASP A 79 0.47 -25.85 -19.53
CA ASP A 79 -0.73 -26.01 -18.71
C ASP A 79 -1.25 -24.72 -18.07
N ALA A 80 -0.57 -23.59 -18.32
CA ALA A 80 -0.96 -22.27 -17.86
C ALA A 80 -0.51 -21.18 -18.84
N PRO A 81 -1.06 -19.94 -18.75
CA PRO A 81 -0.52 -18.80 -19.47
C PRO A 81 0.90 -18.46 -19.00
N ALA A 82 1.71 -17.87 -19.89
CA ALA A 82 2.98 -17.27 -19.50
C ALA A 82 2.74 -16.12 -18.50
N ASN A 83 3.62 -15.99 -17.52
CA ASN A 83 3.59 -14.85 -16.59
C ASN A 83 3.98 -13.56 -17.31
N ARG A 84 3.73 -12.40 -16.69
CA ARG A 84 4.29 -11.11 -17.15
C ARG A 84 5.78 -11.08 -16.87
N ASN A 85 6.47 -10.07 -17.47
CA ASN A 85 7.88 -9.82 -17.18
C ASN A 85 8.11 -9.68 -15.66
N THR A 86 9.07 -10.43 -15.14
CA THR A 86 9.32 -10.50 -13.69
C THR A 86 10.82 -10.42 -13.40
N LYS A 87 11.21 -9.54 -12.47
CA LYS A 87 12.59 -9.44 -11.98
C LYS A 87 12.74 -10.42 -10.81
N LEU A 88 13.49 -11.48 -11.02
CA LEU A 88 13.64 -12.59 -10.06
C LEU A 88 14.82 -12.37 -9.10
N ALA A 89 15.93 -11.83 -9.58
CA ALA A 89 17.10 -11.52 -8.76
C ALA A 89 17.68 -10.15 -9.10
N ARG A 90 18.01 -9.39 -8.06
CA ARG A 90 18.52 -8.01 -8.15
C ARG A 90 19.63 -7.81 -7.13
N ARG A 91 20.40 -6.74 -7.29
CA ARG A 91 21.33 -6.23 -6.28
C ARG A 91 21.32 -4.70 -6.23
N PRO A 92 21.76 -4.09 -5.13
CA PRO A 92 22.06 -2.66 -5.12
C PRO A 92 23.12 -2.34 -6.17
N ALA A 93 23.03 -1.14 -6.76
CA ALA A 93 24.11 -0.63 -7.61
C ALA A 93 25.37 -0.37 -6.77
N THR A 94 26.55 -0.59 -7.35
CA THR A 94 27.84 -0.25 -6.73
C THR A 94 28.05 1.27 -6.75
N ASP A 95 29.00 1.78 -5.96
CA ASP A 95 29.35 3.20 -5.95
C ASP A 95 29.79 3.71 -7.33
N ASP A 96 30.53 2.91 -8.10
CA ASP A 96 30.94 3.24 -9.47
C ASP A 96 29.73 3.30 -10.43
N GLU A 97 28.78 2.39 -10.30
CA GLU A 97 27.53 2.38 -11.10
C GLU A 97 26.64 3.56 -10.75
N LEU A 98 26.55 3.94 -9.47
CA LEU A 98 25.84 5.14 -9.02
C LEU A 98 26.52 6.42 -9.49
N ALA A 99 27.86 6.46 -9.54
CA ALA A 99 28.59 7.59 -10.08
C ALA A 99 28.35 7.75 -11.60
N ALA A 100 28.18 6.64 -12.34
CA ALA A 100 27.86 6.64 -13.76
C ALA A 100 26.38 6.99 -14.05
N ASN A 101 25.46 6.50 -13.24
CA ASN A 101 24.02 6.76 -13.35
C ASN A 101 23.37 6.81 -11.95
N PRO A 102 23.22 8.00 -11.34
CA PRO A 102 22.67 8.16 -9.98
C PRO A 102 21.22 7.70 -9.81
N ASP A 103 20.46 7.63 -10.90
CA ASP A 103 19.03 7.26 -10.87
C ASP A 103 18.83 5.74 -10.84
N GLU A 104 19.82 4.96 -11.29
CA GLU A 104 19.71 3.50 -11.37
C GLU A 104 20.28 2.80 -10.12
N LYS A 105 19.55 2.88 -9.01
CA LYS A 105 19.97 2.38 -7.69
C LYS A 105 19.96 0.85 -7.56
N VAL A 106 19.29 0.15 -8.48
CA VAL A 106 19.10 -1.32 -8.43
C VAL A 106 19.48 -1.92 -9.78
N LYS A 107 20.29 -2.96 -9.75
CA LYS A 107 20.70 -3.72 -10.94
C LYS A 107 20.00 -5.07 -10.96
N VAL A 108 19.38 -5.41 -12.09
CA VAL A 108 18.80 -6.73 -12.31
C VAL A 108 19.92 -7.72 -12.59
N LEU A 109 19.80 -8.93 -12.03
CA LEU A 109 20.70 -10.05 -12.26
C LEU A 109 20.02 -11.14 -13.09
N ILE A 110 18.76 -11.49 -12.72
CA ILE A 110 17.96 -12.49 -13.41
C ILE A 110 16.53 -11.94 -13.55
N GLU A 111 15.96 -12.04 -14.77
CA GLU A 111 14.59 -11.66 -15.03
C GLU A 111 13.92 -12.59 -16.03
N THR A 112 12.60 -12.46 -16.20
CA THR A 112 11.85 -13.13 -17.26
C THR A 112 11.14 -12.15 -18.17
N ARG A 113 10.99 -12.54 -19.44
CA ARG A 113 10.10 -11.91 -20.42
C ARG A 113 8.99 -12.91 -20.76
N GLY A 114 7.76 -12.55 -20.41
CA GLY A 114 6.58 -13.39 -20.62
C GLY A 114 5.48 -12.64 -21.36
N GLU A 115 4.24 -12.67 -20.86
CA GLU A 115 3.10 -12.04 -21.52
C GLU A 115 3.31 -10.54 -21.73
N GLY A 116 3.21 -10.11 -23.02
CA GLY A 116 3.47 -8.73 -23.42
C GLY A 116 4.95 -8.35 -23.45
N GLY A 117 5.86 -9.31 -23.31
CA GLY A 117 7.30 -9.12 -23.42
C GLY A 117 7.82 -9.20 -24.84
N PHE A 118 9.04 -8.71 -25.02
CA PHE A 118 9.78 -8.75 -26.27
C PHE A 118 11.25 -9.04 -25.96
N THR A 119 11.88 -9.88 -26.77
CA THR A 119 13.32 -10.16 -26.67
C THR A 119 13.97 -10.14 -28.03
N ILE A 120 15.18 -9.59 -28.11
CA ILE A 120 16.04 -9.70 -29.29
C ILE A 120 16.77 -11.03 -29.21
N CYS A 121 16.83 -11.77 -30.33
CA CYS A 121 17.38 -13.12 -30.36
C CYS A 121 18.44 -13.28 -31.45
N ALA A 122 19.22 -14.35 -31.34
CA ALA A 122 20.15 -14.76 -32.39
C ALA A 122 19.44 -15.02 -33.72
N PRO A 123 20.05 -14.64 -34.87
CA PRO A 123 21.38 -14.08 -35.09
C PRO A 123 21.40 -12.54 -35.24
N SER A 124 20.76 -11.82 -34.35
CA SER A 124 20.79 -10.35 -34.35
C SER A 124 22.19 -9.83 -34.01
N GLY A 125 22.54 -8.65 -34.50
CA GLY A 125 23.84 -8.06 -34.25
C GLY A 125 23.91 -6.58 -34.65
N GLY A 126 25.12 -6.02 -34.71
CA GLY A 126 25.37 -4.65 -35.21
C GLY A 126 24.64 -3.59 -34.39
N ARG A 127 23.79 -2.79 -35.02
CA ARG A 127 23.06 -1.68 -34.38
C ARG A 127 22.00 -2.09 -33.37
N THR A 128 21.71 -3.37 -33.27
CA THR A 128 20.70 -3.88 -32.28
C THR A 128 21.21 -3.87 -30.83
N HIS A 129 22.52 -3.69 -30.63
CA HIS A 129 23.13 -3.55 -29.32
C HIS A 129 24.09 -2.34 -29.28
N PRO A 130 24.13 -1.56 -28.19
CA PRO A 130 25.00 -0.40 -28.08
C PRO A 130 26.48 -0.70 -28.35
N ASP A 131 26.98 -1.87 -27.95
CA ASP A 131 28.35 -2.31 -28.12
C ASP A 131 28.60 -2.96 -29.47
N GLY A 132 27.63 -3.05 -30.39
CA GLY A 132 27.75 -3.62 -31.72
C GLY A 132 28.00 -5.12 -31.79
N GLY A 133 27.82 -5.86 -30.65
CA GLY A 133 28.01 -7.30 -30.58
C GLY A 133 26.86 -8.09 -31.18
N GLU A 134 26.99 -9.42 -31.21
CA GLU A 134 26.02 -10.35 -31.79
C GLU A 134 25.42 -11.28 -30.75
N TRP A 135 24.12 -11.62 -30.91
CA TRP A 135 23.47 -12.71 -30.18
C TRP A 135 23.89 -14.02 -30.82
N MET A 136 24.40 -14.95 -30.02
CA MET A 136 24.91 -16.23 -30.53
C MET A 136 24.08 -17.39 -29.94
N LEU A 137 23.41 -18.13 -30.83
CA LEU A 137 22.76 -19.38 -30.42
C LEU A 137 23.85 -20.42 -30.06
N ALA A 138 23.88 -20.81 -28.77
CA ALA A 138 24.89 -21.72 -28.24
C ALA A 138 24.38 -23.17 -28.18
N LYS A 139 23.06 -23.40 -27.92
CA LYS A 139 22.45 -24.73 -27.91
C LYS A 139 21.02 -24.67 -28.43
N GLY A 140 20.56 -25.74 -29.06
CA GLY A 140 19.22 -25.91 -29.55
C GLY A 140 18.81 -24.95 -30.66
N GLY A 141 17.53 -24.57 -30.70
CA GLY A 141 16.97 -23.62 -31.67
C GLY A 141 15.45 -23.48 -31.51
N PRO A 142 14.79 -22.71 -32.40
CA PRO A 142 13.33 -22.48 -32.29
C PRO A 142 12.48 -23.76 -32.27
N GLU A 143 12.94 -24.81 -32.92
CA GLU A 143 12.24 -26.09 -33.03
C GLU A 143 12.43 -27.00 -31.82
N THR A 144 13.46 -26.73 -31.00
CA THR A 144 13.81 -27.51 -29.81
C THR A 144 13.48 -26.80 -28.48
N ILE A 145 12.82 -25.64 -28.54
CA ILE A 145 12.37 -24.91 -27.34
C ILE A 145 11.62 -25.88 -26.40
N ALA A 146 12.11 -26.02 -25.17
CA ALA A 146 11.56 -26.93 -24.19
C ALA A 146 10.14 -26.56 -23.78
N ALA A 147 9.31 -27.56 -23.60
CA ALA A 147 7.95 -27.44 -23.05
C ALA A 147 7.96 -27.85 -21.58
N ILE A 148 7.54 -26.96 -20.68
CA ILE A 148 7.52 -27.17 -19.23
C ILE A 148 6.14 -26.87 -18.66
N THR A 149 5.84 -27.37 -17.46
CA THR A 149 4.61 -27.07 -16.73
C THR A 149 4.74 -25.78 -15.92
N ALA A 150 3.63 -25.28 -15.42
CA ALA A 150 3.61 -24.13 -14.49
C ALA A 150 4.39 -24.43 -13.21
N ASP A 151 4.30 -25.64 -12.67
CA ASP A 151 5.04 -26.05 -11.49
C ASP A 151 6.56 -26.09 -11.75
N GLU A 152 6.98 -26.58 -12.94
CA GLU A 152 8.39 -26.56 -13.37
C GLU A 152 8.88 -25.09 -13.52
N ARG A 153 8.09 -24.21 -14.10
CA ARG A 153 8.39 -22.77 -14.18
C ARG A 153 8.56 -22.15 -12.79
N ASP A 154 7.64 -22.41 -11.85
CA ASP A 154 7.69 -21.88 -10.50
C ASP A 154 8.92 -22.40 -9.73
N ALA A 155 9.36 -23.63 -10.04
CA ALA A 155 10.62 -24.16 -9.54
C ALA A 155 11.85 -23.40 -10.07
N LEU A 156 11.87 -23.05 -11.38
CA LEU A 156 12.91 -22.20 -11.96
C LEU A 156 12.90 -20.78 -11.39
N TYR A 157 11.71 -20.22 -11.13
CA TYR A 157 11.59 -18.91 -10.49
C TYR A 157 12.16 -18.92 -9.08
N THR A 158 11.80 -19.91 -8.28
CA THR A 158 12.33 -20.07 -6.91
C THR A 158 13.84 -20.27 -6.91
N LEU A 159 14.38 -21.00 -7.89
CA LEU A 159 15.82 -21.17 -8.09
C LEU A 159 16.49 -19.83 -8.37
N ALA A 160 15.93 -19.01 -9.28
CA ALA A 160 16.45 -17.69 -9.63
C ALA A 160 16.34 -16.69 -8.48
N GLN A 161 15.23 -16.68 -7.74
CA GLN A 161 15.00 -15.80 -6.58
C GLN A 161 16.00 -16.06 -5.44
N ALA A 162 16.56 -17.25 -5.39
CA ALA A 162 17.62 -17.56 -4.42
C ALA A 162 18.85 -16.65 -4.55
N PHE A 163 19.08 -16.08 -5.72
CA PHE A 163 20.19 -15.19 -6.04
C PHE A 163 19.85 -13.69 -5.91
N ASP A 164 18.65 -13.34 -5.40
CA ASP A 164 18.29 -11.94 -5.13
C ASP A 164 19.14 -11.41 -3.97
N GLN A 165 19.99 -10.41 -4.23
CA GLN A 165 20.92 -9.81 -3.28
C GLN A 165 20.38 -8.49 -2.71
N MET A 166 19.11 -8.17 -2.96
CA MET A 166 18.49 -7.01 -2.34
C MET A 166 18.43 -7.19 -0.82
N PRO A 167 18.82 -6.17 -0.04
CA PRO A 167 18.71 -6.23 1.40
C PRO A 167 17.26 -6.47 1.81
N THR A 168 17.03 -7.49 2.61
CA THR A 168 15.70 -7.75 3.18
C THR A 168 15.36 -6.71 4.24
N PRO A 169 14.08 -6.34 4.43
CA PRO A 169 13.67 -5.57 5.61
C PRO A 169 14.13 -6.29 6.88
N PRO A 170 14.45 -5.56 7.97
CA PRO A 170 14.71 -6.22 9.24
C PRO A 170 13.49 -7.03 9.66
N ALA A 171 13.72 -8.20 10.25
CA ALA A 171 12.63 -8.95 10.85
C ALA A 171 11.87 -8.04 11.84
N PRO A 172 10.53 -8.08 11.90
CA PRO A 172 9.78 -7.28 12.85
C PRO A 172 10.20 -7.65 14.27
N ASP A 173 10.98 -6.78 14.89
CA ASP A 173 11.29 -6.88 16.31
C ASP A 173 10.09 -6.42 17.13
N PRO A 174 9.82 -7.05 18.28
CA PRO A 174 8.92 -6.48 19.25
C PRO A 174 9.44 -5.08 19.61
N LEU A 175 8.55 -4.07 19.58
CA LEU A 175 8.82 -2.63 19.77
C LEU A 175 10.04 -2.35 20.65
N PRO A 176 10.98 -1.49 20.23
CA PRO A 176 12.17 -1.17 21.00
C PRO A 176 11.77 -0.48 22.30
N ARG A 177 11.71 -1.22 23.40
CA ARG A 177 11.79 -0.64 24.72
C ARG A 177 13.25 -0.21 24.94
N GLN A 178 13.46 1.02 25.41
CA GLN A 178 14.78 1.57 25.72
C GLN A 178 15.69 0.48 26.29
N ARG A 179 16.86 0.31 25.71
CA ARG A 179 17.90 -0.58 26.22
C ARG A 179 18.31 -0.10 27.61
N ASP A 180 17.88 -0.82 28.60
CA ASP A 180 18.45 -0.75 29.94
C ASP A 180 19.53 -1.82 29.99
N ASP A 181 20.76 -1.43 29.69
CA ASP A 181 21.94 -2.31 29.63
C ASP A 181 22.28 -2.96 31.00
N SER A 182 21.54 -2.63 32.07
CA SER A 182 21.75 -3.17 33.44
C SER A 182 20.98 -4.48 33.69
N ARG A 183 20.13 -4.93 32.78
CA ARG A 183 19.29 -6.15 32.95
C ARG A 183 19.68 -7.25 31.98
N GLY A 184 20.68 -8.02 32.22
CA GLY A 184 21.03 -9.26 31.53
C GLY A 184 20.40 -9.60 30.16
N LEU A 185 20.84 -10.64 29.48
CA LEU A 185 20.36 -11.01 28.16
C LEU A 185 18.88 -11.49 28.22
N ARG A 186 18.01 -10.98 27.33
CA ARG A 186 16.60 -11.39 27.27
C ARG A 186 16.49 -12.82 26.70
N PRO A 187 15.46 -13.61 27.10
CA PRO A 187 15.30 -14.98 26.60
C PRO A 187 15.25 -15.09 25.08
N GLY A 188 14.58 -14.14 24.38
CA GLY A 188 14.52 -14.15 22.91
C GLY A 188 15.86 -13.81 22.26
N ASP A 189 16.61 -12.85 22.81
CA ASP A 189 17.95 -12.49 22.30
C ASP A 189 18.93 -13.64 22.52
N ASP A 190 18.87 -14.30 23.68
CA ASP A 190 19.68 -15.47 23.98
C ASP A 190 19.33 -16.65 23.09
N TYR A 191 18.05 -16.85 22.80
CA TYR A 191 17.58 -17.86 21.85
C TYR A 191 18.10 -17.60 20.43
N ASN A 192 18.04 -16.36 19.96
CA ASN A 192 18.61 -15.98 18.65
C ASN A 192 20.11 -16.29 18.56
N ASN A 193 20.86 -16.12 19.66
CA ASN A 193 22.30 -16.32 19.69
C ASN A 193 22.71 -17.79 19.84
N ARG A 194 21.97 -18.56 20.63
CA ARG A 194 22.37 -19.95 21.01
C ARG A 194 21.76 -21.04 20.16
N THR A 195 20.64 -20.79 19.50
CA THR A 195 19.93 -21.82 18.71
C THR A 195 20.31 -21.72 17.24
N SER A 196 20.44 -22.85 16.58
CA SER A 196 20.67 -22.93 15.13
C SER A 196 19.36 -23.08 14.36
N TRP A 197 19.36 -22.71 13.07
CA TRP A 197 18.21 -22.97 12.20
C TRP A 197 17.92 -24.45 11.99
N THR A 198 18.95 -25.30 12.06
CA THR A 198 18.81 -26.74 12.00
C THR A 198 17.96 -27.27 13.16
N GLU A 199 18.19 -26.77 14.37
CA GLU A 199 17.41 -27.17 15.56
C GLU A 199 15.95 -26.71 15.50
N ILE A 200 15.64 -25.66 14.73
CA ILE A 200 14.28 -25.15 14.57
C ILE A 200 13.56 -25.84 13.41
N LEU A 201 14.20 -26.00 12.26
CA LEU A 201 13.55 -26.38 11.01
C LEU A 201 13.53 -27.92 10.78
N GLU A 202 14.60 -28.65 11.10
CA GLU A 202 14.64 -30.10 10.86
C GLU A 202 13.58 -30.89 11.64
N PRO A 203 13.26 -30.57 12.91
CA PRO A 203 12.18 -31.26 13.64
C PRO A 203 10.80 -31.05 13.01
N LEU A 204 10.63 -30.00 12.20
CA LEU A 204 9.40 -29.68 11.46
C LEU A 204 9.38 -30.35 10.07
N GLY A 205 10.38 -31.17 9.75
CA GLY A 205 10.47 -31.86 8.47
C GLY A 205 11.05 -31.03 7.32
N TRP A 206 11.66 -29.88 7.62
CA TRP A 206 12.44 -29.15 6.63
C TRP A 206 13.77 -29.86 6.36
N VAL A 207 14.21 -29.83 5.12
CA VAL A 207 15.45 -30.49 4.68
C VAL A 207 16.45 -29.44 4.23
N ARG A 208 17.66 -29.47 4.79
CA ARG A 208 18.78 -28.67 4.29
C ARG A 208 19.24 -29.25 2.95
N VAL A 209 19.15 -28.42 1.90
CA VAL A 209 19.45 -28.84 0.52
C VAL A 209 20.90 -28.52 0.16
N TYR A 210 21.33 -27.31 0.45
CA TYR A 210 22.63 -26.79 0.05
C TYR A 210 23.08 -25.70 1.01
N GLN A 211 24.38 -25.48 1.11
CA GLN A 211 24.96 -24.35 1.85
C GLN A 211 26.04 -23.71 0.99
N ASP A 212 25.85 -22.40 0.72
CA ASP A 212 26.82 -21.60 -0.01
C ASP A 212 27.85 -21.01 0.95
N GLY A 213 29.08 -21.44 0.81
CA GLY A 213 30.17 -21.04 1.70
C GLY A 213 29.85 -21.26 3.17
N ALA A 214 30.15 -20.28 4.02
CA ALA A 214 29.91 -20.37 5.47
C ALA A 214 28.58 -19.76 5.93
N ARG A 215 27.76 -19.19 5.03
CA ARG A 215 26.75 -18.23 5.45
C ARG A 215 25.33 -18.54 5.02
N ILE A 216 25.04 -18.72 3.73
CA ILE A 216 23.68 -18.92 3.25
C ILE A 216 23.36 -20.41 3.19
N THR A 217 22.26 -20.82 3.86
CA THR A 217 21.75 -22.18 3.81
C THR A 217 20.42 -22.20 3.09
N TYR A 218 20.24 -23.15 2.17
CA TYR A 218 19.04 -23.33 1.36
C TYR A 218 18.21 -24.48 1.92
N TRP A 219 16.91 -24.25 2.10
CA TRP A 219 15.99 -25.15 2.75
C TRP A 219 14.85 -25.57 1.84
N ARG A 220 14.41 -26.81 1.97
CA ARG A 220 13.23 -27.37 1.32
C ARG A 220 12.17 -27.67 2.37
N ARG A 221 10.93 -27.20 2.12
CA ARG A 221 9.80 -27.40 3.02
C ARG A 221 9.36 -28.86 3.09
N PRO A 222 8.66 -29.28 4.17
CA PRO A 222 8.02 -30.58 4.26
C PRO A 222 7.10 -30.87 3.05
N GLY A 223 7.10 -32.12 2.58
CA GLY A 223 6.25 -32.57 1.48
C GLY A 223 6.69 -32.14 0.07
N LYS A 224 7.76 -31.34 -0.07
CA LYS A 224 8.38 -31.04 -1.37
C LYS A 224 9.56 -31.99 -1.60
N THR A 225 9.68 -32.55 -2.80
CA THR A 225 10.74 -33.56 -3.12
C THR A 225 11.94 -32.96 -3.82
N VAL A 226 11.75 -31.87 -4.59
CA VAL A 226 12.81 -31.19 -5.37
C VAL A 226 12.75 -29.67 -5.20
N GLY A 227 13.86 -28.97 -5.47
CA GLY A 227 13.98 -27.52 -5.38
C GLY A 227 14.12 -27.00 -3.96
N ILE A 228 14.09 -25.70 -3.81
CA ILE A 228 14.24 -24.97 -2.55
C ILE A 228 12.94 -24.25 -2.18
N SER A 229 12.82 -23.82 -0.93
CA SER A 229 11.62 -23.10 -0.44
C SER A 229 11.97 -21.92 0.45
N ALA A 230 13.17 -21.89 1.01
CA ALA A 230 13.64 -20.82 1.89
C ALA A 230 15.17 -20.75 1.94
N THR A 231 15.66 -19.62 2.43
CA THR A 231 17.09 -19.44 2.78
C THR A 231 17.21 -18.94 4.22
N THR A 232 18.38 -19.18 4.83
CA THR A 232 18.82 -18.55 6.08
C THR A 232 20.20 -17.93 5.90
N GLY A 233 20.55 -16.91 6.70
CA GLY A 233 21.86 -16.26 6.66
C GLY A 233 22.01 -15.12 5.65
N ARG A 234 20.93 -14.58 5.08
CA ARG A 234 20.97 -13.41 4.18
C ARG A 234 21.16 -12.11 4.95
N ASP A 235 21.84 -11.16 4.31
CA ASP A 235 22.01 -9.80 4.82
C ASP A 235 20.69 -9.02 4.86
N THR A 236 20.55 -8.12 5.84
CA THR A 236 19.48 -7.12 5.91
C THR A 236 20.01 -5.74 5.59
N ILE A 237 19.11 -4.76 5.44
CA ILE A 237 19.47 -3.33 5.28
C ILE A 237 20.30 -2.78 6.45
N ASN A 238 20.26 -3.43 7.61
CA ASN A 238 21.02 -3.06 8.82
C ASN A 238 22.33 -3.85 8.98
N GLY A 239 22.72 -4.65 7.99
CA GLY A 239 23.92 -5.49 7.98
C GLY A 239 23.65 -6.98 8.10
N PRO A 240 24.68 -7.76 8.45
CA PRO A 240 24.59 -9.22 8.54
C PRO A 240 23.50 -9.66 9.50
N ALA A 241 22.61 -10.56 9.03
CA ALA A 241 21.59 -11.16 9.87
C ALA A 241 21.38 -12.63 9.52
N ASP A 242 21.05 -13.43 10.52
CA ASP A 242 20.76 -14.84 10.37
C ASP A 242 19.24 -15.05 10.44
N ASN A 243 18.52 -14.55 9.42
CA ASN A 243 17.08 -14.65 9.30
C ASN A 243 16.68 -15.77 8.32
N LEU A 244 15.53 -16.40 8.59
CA LEU A 244 14.82 -17.26 7.65
C LEU A 244 14.02 -16.37 6.68
N TYR A 245 14.15 -16.64 5.39
CA TYR A 245 13.40 -16.00 4.32
C TYR A 245 12.74 -17.04 3.42
N VAL A 246 11.40 -17.07 3.40
CA VAL A 246 10.61 -18.10 2.71
C VAL A 246 10.11 -17.57 1.38
N PHE A 247 10.27 -18.31 0.27
CA PHE A 247 9.86 -17.93 -1.08
C PHE A 247 8.47 -18.44 -1.47
N THR A 248 7.88 -19.35 -0.68
CA THR A 248 6.66 -20.07 -1.02
C THR A 248 5.53 -19.77 -0.05
N THR A 249 4.30 -19.68 -0.56
CA THR A 249 3.09 -19.52 0.24
C THR A 249 2.57 -20.84 0.85
N SER A 250 3.20 -21.98 0.52
CA SER A 250 2.75 -23.32 0.95
C SER A 250 3.41 -23.79 2.26
N THR A 251 3.64 -22.86 3.19
CA THR A 251 4.19 -23.14 4.54
C THR A 251 3.39 -22.39 5.59
N SER A 252 3.65 -22.67 6.87
CA SER A 252 3.10 -21.88 7.98
C SER A 252 3.69 -20.46 8.07
N PHE A 253 4.85 -20.23 7.45
CA PHE A 253 5.50 -18.92 7.42
C PHE A 253 4.95 -18.07 6.28
N ASP A 254 4.83 -16.77 6.50
CA ASP A 254 4.47 -15.82 5.44
C ASP A 254 5.60 -15.72 4.41
N ALA A 255 5.26 -15.81 3.13
CA ALA A 255 6.24 -15.66 2.05
C ALA A 255 6.83 -14.25 2.04
N GLU A 256 8.10 -14.15 1.62
CA GLU A 256 8.84 -12.88 1.48
C GLU A 256 8.97 -12.06 2.78
N THR A 257 8.75 -12.72 3.93
CA THR A 257 8.87 -12.10 5.26
C THR A 257 10.10 -12.67 5.97
N PRO A 258 11.02 -11.84 6.47
CA PRO A 258 12.16 -12.31 7.24
C PRO A 258 11.76 -12.66 8.68
N TYR A 259 12.19 -13.82 9.17
CA TYR A 259 11.99 -14.25 10.55
C TYR A 259 13.33 -14.38 11.28
N SER A 260 13.49 -13.74 12.43
CA SER A 260 14.55 -14.13 13.37
C SER A 260 14.22 -15.50 13.99
N LYS A 261 15.19 -16.17 14.61
CA LYS A 261 14.93 -17.47 15.25
C LYS A 261 13.86 -17.37 16.34
N PHE A 262 13.87 -16.30 17.12
CA PHE A 262 12.84 -16.04 18.11
C PHE A 262 11.47 -15.70 17.47
N ALA A 263 11.44 -14.96 16.36
CA ALA A 263 10.22 -14.73 15.61
C ALA A 263 9.63 -16.03 15.07
N ALA A 264 10.47 -16.90 14.50
CA ALA A 264 10.06 -18.21 14.01
C ALA A 264 9.53 -19.10 15.15
N TYR A 265 10.22 -19.13 16.28
CA TYR A 265 9.78 -19.85 17.48
C TYR A 265 8.42 -19.34 17.98
N THR A 266 8.25 -18.03 18.06
CA THR A 266 6.99 -17.37 18.47
C THR A 266 5.85 -17.73 17.53
N HIS A 267 6.10 -17.70 16.22
CA HIS A 267 5.13 -18.05 15.21
C HIS A 267 4.71 -19.53 15.28
N LEU A 268 5.67 -20.42 15.41
CA LEU A 268 5.47 -21.89 15.38
C LEU A 268 4.81 -22.44 16.64
N HIS A 269 5.14 -21.91 17.81
CA HIS A 269 4.77 -22.50 19.10
C HIS A 269 3.80 -21.66 19.92
N HIS A 270 3.69 -20.38 19.63
CA HIS A 270 2.89 -19.42 20.42
C HIS A 270 1.96 -18.55 19.57
N ASN A 271 1.73 -18.92 18.30
CA ASN A 271 0.80 -18.23 17.38
C ASN A 271 0.98 -16.69 17.38
N GLY A 272 2.23 -16.24 17.41
CA GLY A 272 2.56 -14.81 17.41
C GLY A 272 2.57 -14.13 18.79
N ASP A 273 2.34 -14.84 19.89
CA ASP A 273 2.42 -14.25 21.24
C ASP A 273 3.89 -14.24 21.75
N TRP A 274 4.52 -13.07 21.56
CA TRP A 274 5.90 -12.82 21.97
C TRP A 274 6.15 -12.95 23.47
N ASN A 275 5.16 -12.62 24.31
CA ASN A 275 5.29 -12.68 25.77
C ASN A 275 5.23 -14.13 26.25
N ALA A 276 4.31 -14.90 25.69
CA ALA A 276 4.24 -16.34 25.98
C ALA A 276 5.51 -17.06 25.53
N ALA A 277 6.01 -16.77 24.33
CA ALA A 277 7.25 -17.33 23.80
C ALA A 277 8.48 -16.96 24.67
N ALA A 278 8.62 -15.68 25.05
CA ALA A 278 9.73 -15.27 25.91
C ALA A 278 9.67 -15.92 27.30
N LYS A 279 8.48 -16.10 27.86
CA LYS A 279 8.28 -16.78 29.14
C LYS A 279 8.62 -18.26 29.07
N ASP A 280 8.19 -18.95 28.01
CA ASP A 280 8.52 -20.35 27.78
C ASP A 280 10.04 -20.55 27.61
N LEU A 281 10.68 -19.71 26.81
CA LEU A 281 12.15 -19.74 26.66
C LEU A 281 12.87 -19.47 27.97
N GLY A 282 12.37 -18.54 28.80
CA GLY A 282 12.90 -18.30 30.13
C GLY A 282 12.81 -19.53 31.04
N GLN A 283 11.71 -20.30 30.98
CA GLN A 283 11.54 -21.56 31.70
C GLN A 283 12.47 -22.66 31.19
N ARG A 284 12.86 -22.61 29.91
CA ARG A 284 13.83 -23.50 29.29
C ARG A 284 15.30 -23.10 29.50
N GLY A 285 15.52 -22.03 30.28
CA GLY A 285 16.87 -21.60 30.66
C GLY A 285 17.55 -20.68 29.66
N TYR A 286 16.76 -20.00 28.79
CA TYR A 286 17.26 -18.89 27.98
C TYR A 286 17.14 -17.57 28.72
N GLY A 287 18.13 -16.72 28.54
CA GLY A 287 18.25 -15.44 29.24
C GLY A 287 19.02 -15.54 30.56
N THR A 288 19.51 -14.41 31.03
CA THR A 288 20.18 -14.35 32.36
C THR A 288 19.14 -14.04 33.43
N THR A 289 18.91 -14.98 34.36
CA THR A 289 18.14 -14.74 35.56
C THR A 289 19.00 -13.93 36.54
N SER A 290 18.76 -12.62 36.65
CA SER A 290 19.17 -11.90 37.84
C SER A 290 18.13 -12.17 38.92
N GLU A 291 18.54 -12.82 40.02
CA GLU A 291 17.70 -12.90 41.20
C GLU A 291 17.35 -11.49 41.67
N PRO A 292 16.12 -11.21 42.11
CA PRO A 292 15.76 -9.91 42.60
C PRO A 292 16.45 -9.70 43.98
N VAL A 293 17.47 -8.88 44.02
CA VAL A 293 17.99 -8.35 45.26
C VAL A 293 16.98 -7.33 45.79
N ILE A 294 16.18 -7.75 46.77
CA ILE A 294 15.31 -6.86 47.54
C ILE A 294 16.21 -6.12 48.53
N ASN A 295 16.63 -4.91 48.18
CA ASN A 295 17.16 -3.95 49.15
C ASN A 295 16.05 -3.01 49.59
N LEU A 296 15.49 -3.32 50.75
CA LEU A 296 14.67 -2.41 51.53
C LEU A 296 15.61 -1.51 52.36
N THR A 297 15.91 -0.32 51.87
CA THR A 297 16.37 0.79 52.74
C THR A 297 15.59 2.05 52.40
N ASP A 298 14.97 2.59 53.46
CA ASP A 298 14.23 3.82 53.50
C ASP A 298 14.96 4.98 52.80
N GLN A 299 14.35 5.59 51.79
CA GLN A 299 14.55 6.99 51.49
C GLN A 299 13.22 7.64 51.08
N GLN A 300 12.91 8.70 51.83
CA GLN A 300 11.75 9.56 51.61
C GLN A 300 11.74 10.16 50.23
N PHE A 301 10.61 10.01 49.56
CA PHE A 301 10.31 10.61 48.26
C PHE A 301 10.01 12.10 48.46
N VAL A 302 10.87 12.97 47.94
CA VAL A 302 10.61 14.39 47.75
C VAL A 302 10.26 14.62 46.29
N PRO A 303 9.09 15.18 45.95
CA PRO A 303 8.74 15.47 44.57
C PRO A 303 9.63 16.59 44.01
N PRO A 304 10.11 16.50 42.75
CA PRO A 304 10.83 17.61 42.13
C PRO A 304 9.88 18.75 41.77
N GLU A 305 10.31 19.97 42.07
CA GLU A 305 9.68 21.22 41.66
C GLU A 305 9.63 21.34 40.12
N VAL A 306 8.47 21.73 39.59
CA VAL A 306 8.25 22.02 38.20
C VAL A 306 8.83 23.39 37.86
N THR A 307 9.95 23.43 37.19
CA THR A 307 10.43 24.64 36.52
C THR A 307 9.79 24.73 35.12
N THR A 308 8.98 25.74 34.93
CA THR A 308 8.41 26.13 33.66
C THR A 308 9.47 26.71 32.74
N SER A 309 9.80 26.05 31.63
CA SER A 309 10.43 26.67 30.47
C SER A 309 9.41 26.76 29.32
N SER A 310 9.21 27.97 28.85
CA SER A 310 8.40 28.33 27.71
C SER A 310 9.09 27.88 26.44
N ASP A 311 8.52 26.87 25.73
CA ASP A 311 8.53 26.83 24.27
C ASP A 311 7.46 25.81 23.80
N GLY A 312 6.62 26.30 22.89
CA GLY A 312 5.36 25.69 22.50
C GLY A 312 5.51 24.41 21.66
N ASN A 313 4.88 23.39 22.12
CA ASN A 313 4.05 22.42 21.39
C ASN A 313 3.47 21.43 22.41
N LEU A 314 2.42 21.82 23.08
CA LEU A 314 1.63 20.93 23.93
C LEU A 314 0.50 20.34 23.09
N ALA A 315 0.58 19.04 22.87
CA ALA A 315 -0.63 18.26 22.58
C ALA A 315 -1.59 18.48 23.75
N THR A 316 -2.73 19.08 23.48
CA THR A 316 -3.75 19.41 24.47
C THR A 316 -4.31 18.13 25.05
N VAL A 317 -3.95 17.81 26.28
CA VAL A 317 -4.68 16.81 27.08
C VAL A 317 -6.00 17.47 27.44
N HIS A 318 -7.09 17.08 26.78
CA HIS A 318 -8.42 17.47 27.21
C HIS A 318 -8.69 16.87 28.58
N GLU A 319 -8.88 17.72 29.57
CA GLU A 319 -9.45 17.33 30.88
C GLU A 319 -10.84 16.75 30.62
N LEU A 320 -10.96 15.43 30.77
CA LEU A 320 -12.24 14.74 30.81
C LEU A 320 -12.97 15.18 32.09
N ARG A 321 -13.91 16.10 31.95
CA ARG A 321 -14.79 16.52 33.06
C ARG A 321 -15.62 15.31 33.51
N PRO A 322 -15.62 14.94 34.77
CA PRO A 322 -16.54 13.95 35.28
C PRO A 322 -17.93 14.58 35.47
N GLU A 323 -18.90 14.17 34.65
CA GLU A 323 -20.30 14.40 34.93
C GLU A 323 -20.85 13.29 35.85
N PRO A 324 -21.75 13.59 36.80
CA PRO A 324 -22.14 12.67 37.85
C PRO A 324 -23.29 11.76 37.38
N GLY A 325 -22.94 10.56 37.02
CA GLY A 325 -23.85 9.42 36.95
C GLY A 325 -23.26 8.27 37.75
N ALA A 326 -23.18 8.39 39.07
CA ALA A 326 -22.70 7.34 39.95
C ALA A 326 -23.65 6.17 39.96
N SER A 327 -23.56 5.26 39.02
CA SER A 327 -24.09 3.91 39.14
C SER A 327 -23.16 3.16 40.08
N ASN A 328 -23.72 2.67 41.22
CA ASN A 328 -23.01 1.99 42.29
C ASN A 328 -22.19 0.79 41.77
N VAL A 329 -20.88 0.97 41.63
CA VAL A 329 -19.86 -0.08 41.35
C VAL A 329 -19.88 -1.19 42.46
N THR A 330 -20.56 -0.95 43.58
CA THR A 330 -20.58 -1.79 44.77
C THR A 330 -21.39 -3.06 44.63
N THR A 331 -22.18 -3.24 43.57
CA THR A 331 -23.08 -4.41 43.41
C THR A 331 -22.65 -5.41 42.35
N LEU A 332 -21.56 -5.11 41.59
CA LEU A 332 -21.08 -6.00 40.56
C LEU A 332 -20.16 -7.10 41.13
N GLU A 333 -20.18 -8.27 40.51
CA GLU A 333 -19.36 -9.41 40.92
C GLU A 333 -17.85 -9.04 40.86
N ARG A 334 -17.08 -9.51 41.84
CA ARG A 334 -15.63 -9.30 41.92
C ARG A 334 -14.89 -10.18 40.91
N SER A 335 -15.06 -9.89 39.62
CA SER A 335 -14.51 -10.64 38.48
C SER A 335 -14.01 -9.68 37.38
N ASP A 336 -13.29 -10.19 36.41
CA ASP A 336 -12.85 -9.40 35.24
C ASP A 336 -14.09 -8.97 34.42
N ASP A 337 -15.16 -9.79 34.39
CA ASP A 337 -16.43 -9.46 33.76
C ASP A 337 -17.18 -8.36 34.52
N GLY A 338 -17.28 -8.45 35.86
CA GLY A 338 -17.89 -7.40 36.67
C GLY A 338 -17.16 -6.05 36.49
N ASN A 339 -15.84 -6.04 36.37
CA ASN A 339 -15.07 -4.86 36.05
C ASN A 339 -15.39 -4.31 34.64
N ALA A 340 -15.58 -5.19 33.66
CA ALA A 340 -15.97 -4.81 32.31
C ALA A 340 -17.37 -4.19 32.27
N LEU A 341 -18.32 -4.78 32.98
CA LEU A 341 -19.68 -4.22 33.12
C LEU A 341 -19.66 -2.84 33.78
N ALA A 342 -18.78 -2.62 34.79
CA ALA A 342 -18.61 -1.31 35.42
C ALA A 342 -18.03 -0.28 34.43
N LEU A 343 -17.04 -0.69 33.62
CA LEU A 343 -16.46 0.16 32.58
C LEU A 343 -17.52 0.59 31.56
N VAL A 344 -18.28 -0.38 31.04
CA VAL A 344 -19.30 -0.11 30.05
C VAL A 344 -20.44 0.73 30.65
N ALA A 345 -20.93 0.40 31.85
CA ALA A 345 -21.99 1.15 32.49
C ALA A 345 -21.64 2.63 32.68
N ARG A 346 -20.36 2.94 32.96
CA ARG A 346 -19.91 4.31 33.19
C ARG A 346 -19.57 5.07 31.91
N TYR A 347 -19.02 4.39 30.91
CA TYR A 347 -18.40 5.03 29.76
C TYR A 347 -19.03 4.63 28.41
N GLN A 348 -20.19 3.97 28.40
CA GLN A 348 -20.87 3.54 27.16
C GLN A 348 -21.10 4.70 26.17
N ASP A 349 -21.25 5.94 26.64
CA ASP A 349 -21.44 7.10 25.77
C ASP A 349 -20.12 7.73 25.29
N GLN A 350 -18.99 7.24 25.79
CA GLN A 350 -17.65 7.76 25.48
C GLN A 350 -16.73 6.76 24.78
N ILE A 351 -17.08 5.46 24.79
CA ILE A 351 -16.25 4.42 24.16
C ILE A 351 -17.06 3.58 23.18
N ARG A 352 -16.41 3.14 22.12
CA ARG A 352 -16.90 2.10 21.18
C ARG A 352 -15.79 1.11 20.86
N TYR A 353 -16.16 -0.08 20.48
CA TYR A 353 -15.27 -1.09 19.95
C TYR A 353 -15.78 -1.59 18.61
N CYS A 354 -14.93 -1.55 17.59
CA CYS A 354 -15.22 -2.07 16.25
C CYS A 354 -14.53 -3.42 16.07
N PRO A 355 -15.23 -4.56 16.11
CA PRO A 355 -14.65 -5.90 15.95
C PRO A 355 -13.97 -6.07 14.59
N ASP A 356 -14.58 -5.57 13.51
CA ASP A 356 -14.06 -5.67 12.14
C ASP A 356 -12.65 -5.07 11.98
N ARG A 357 -12.31 -4.10 12.82
CA ARG A 357 -11.01 -3.44 12.86
C ARG A 357 -10.15 -3.87 14.05
N GLY A 358 -10.72 -4.59 15.02
CA GLY A 358 -10.05 -4.95 16.26
C GLY A 358 -9.61 -3.74 17.09
N ARG A 359 -10.31 -2.60 16.99
CA ARG A 359 -9.88 -1.32 17.55
C ARG A 359 -10.97 -0.64 18.37
N TRP A 360 -10.51 0.12 19.35
CA TRP A 360 -11.33 0.99 20.16
C TRP A 360 -11.49 2.36 19.52
N LEU A 361 -12.61 3.02 19.84
CA LEU A 361 -12.86 4.42 19.56
C LEU A 361 -13.21 5.13 20.87
N ILE A 362 -12.88 6.42 20.94
CA ILE A 362 -13.26 7.30 22.05
C ILE A 362 -13.92 8.56 21.49
N TRP A 363 -14.97 9.02 22.17
CA TRP A 363 -15.62 10.28 21.81
C TRP A 363 -14.77 11.46 22.31
N ASP A 364 -14.32 12.32 21.39
CA ASP A 364 -13.48 13.49 21.71
C ASP A 364 -14.27 14.80 21.92
N GLY A 365 -15.58 14.73 21.82
CA GLY A 365 -16.50 15.86 21.91
C GLY A 365 -17.15 16.25 20.59
N HIS A 366 -16.62 15.80 19.46
CA HIS A 366 -17.22 16.05 18.16
C HIS A 366 -17.14 14.86 17.18
N ARG A 367 -16.26 13.85 17.45
CA ARG A 367 -16.14 12.62 16.64
C ARG A 367 -15.72 11.43 17.48
N TRP A 368 -15.80 10.23 16.91
CA TRP A 368 -15.24 9.01 17.44
C TRP A 368 -13.81 8.82 16.94
N GLU A 369 -12.84 9.08 17.80
CA GLU A 369 -11.43 8.98 17.46
C GLU A 369 -10.92 7.54 17.59
N TRP A 370 -10.30 7.02 16.52
CA TRP A 370 -9.67 5.72 16.50
C TRP A 370 -8.47 5.65 17.44
N GLN A 371 -8.52 4.74 18.39
CA GLN A 371 -7.43 4.53 19.33
C GLN A 371 -6.33 3.66 18.72
N ALA A 372 -5.06 3.89 19.12
CA ALA A 372 -3.93 3.05 18.75
C ALA A 372 -4.11 1.61 19.26
N ASN A 373 -3.36 0.67 18.69
CA ASN A 373 -3.35 -0.71 19.14
C ASN A 373 -3.09 -0.79 20.65
N GLY A 374 -3.94 -1.54 21.37
CA GLY A 374 -3.88 -1.63 22.83
C GLY A 374 -4.83 -0.69 23.59
N GLY A 375 -5.61 0.15 22.89
CA GLY A 375 -6.74 0.88 23.45
C GLY A 375 -6.42 2.23 24.09
N GLY A 376 -5.20 2.73 24.01
CA GLY A 376 -4.83 4.11 24.38
C GLY A 376 -5.60 4.71 25.58
N ALA A 377 -6.42 5.72 25.31
CA ALA A 377 -7.23 6.40 26.32
C ALA A 377 -8.27 5.49 26.98
N VAL A 378 -8.86 4.53 26.26
CA VAL A 378 -9.83 3.57 26.84
C VAL A 378 -9.16 2.73 27.93
N ARG A 379 -7.86 2.43 27.79
CA ARG A 379 -7.08 1.73 28.81
C ARG A 379 -6.93 2.56 30.10
N GLU A 380 -6.82 3.88 29.99
CA GLU A 380 -6.79 4.77 31.17
C GLU A 380 -8.15 4.81 31.87
N LEU A 381 -9.27 4.78 31.12
CA LEU A 381 -10.62 4.65 31.71
C LEU A 381 -10.77 3.32 32.49
N ALA A 382 -10.25 2.22 31.93
CA ALA A 382 -10.24 0.92 32.62
C ALA A 382 -9.38 0.96 33.89
N LYS A 383 -8.24 1.65 33.89
CA LYS A 383 -7.44 1.88 35.12
C LYS A 383 -8.20 2.70 36.15
N THR A 384 -8.99 3.68 35.74
CA THR A 384 -9.82 4.48 36.64
C THR A 384 -10.86 3.60 37.35
N ILE A 385 -11.56 2.73 36.63
CA ILE A 385 -12.46 1.73 37.25
C ILE A 385 -11.70 0.87 38.27
N ALA A 386 -10.55 0.32 37.89
CA ALA A 386 -9.78 -0.54 38.79
C ALA A 386 -9.25 0.20 40.04
N ARG A 387 -8.89 1.50 39.94
CA ARG A 387 -8.46 2.33 41.07
C ARG A 387 -9.60 2.61 42.08
N GLU A 388 -10.82 2.71 41.59
CA GLU A 388 -12.00 3.01 42.39
C GLU A 388 -12.65 1.77 43.04
N LEU A 389 -12.18 0.55 42.69
CA LEU A 389 -12.66 -0.66 43.35
C LEU A 389 -12.45 -0.60 44.85
N PRO A 390 -13.41 -1.11 45.67
CA PRO A 390 -13.30 -1.11 47.13
C PRO A 390 -12.10 -1.96 47.61
N ASP A 391 -11.55 -1.61 48.75
CA ASP A 391 -10.46 -2.30 49.45
C ASP A 391 -10.70 -2.46 50.94
N ASN A 392 -11.98 -2.39 51.35
CA ASN A 392 -12.43 -2.39 52.72
C ASN A 392 -12.35 -3.77 53.42
N ASP A 393 -12.13 -4.84 52.68
CA ASP A 393 -11.88 -6.18 53.23
C ASP A 393 -10.75 -6.88 52.44
N ARG A 394 -10.18 -7.96 52.98
CA ARG A 394 -9.07 -8.69 52.37
C ARG A 394 -9.40 -9.24 50.97
N PRO A 395 -10.58 -9.84 50.68
CA PRO A 395 -11.00 -10.22 49.35
C PRO A 395 -11.09 -9.04 48.37
N ALA A 396 -11.69 -7.89 48.81
CA ALA A 396 -11.78 -6.67 48.01
C ALA A 396 -10.41 -6.08 47.64
N ALA A 397 -9.53 -5.95 48.62
CA ALA A 397 -8.16 -5.48 48.41
C ALA A 397 -7.35 -6.40 47.49
N THR A 398 -7.61 -7.72 47.55
CA THR A 398 -6.97 -8.69 46.64
C THR A 398 -7.51 -8.54 45.21
N HIS A 399 -8.83 -8.38 45.05
CA HIS A 399 -9.48 -8.14 43.76
C HIS A 399 -8.97 -6.83 43.12
N LYS A 400 -8.97 -5.73 43.87
CA LYS A 400 -8.46 -4.42 43.42
C LYS A 400 -7.01 -4.53 42.90
N ARG A 401 -6.11 -5.18 43.66
CA ARG A 401 -4.72 -5.38 43.28
C ARG A 401 -4.59 -6.20 41.98
N LYS A 402 -5.37 -7.30 41.87
CA LYS A 402 -5.42 -8.11 40.65
C LYS A 402 -5.92 -7.30 39.46
N SER A 403 -7.00 -6.53 39.64
CA SER A 403 -7.61 -5.71 38.59
C SER A 403 -6.69 -4.58 38.11
N LEU A 404 -5.85 -4.01 38.97
CA LEU A 404 -4.84 -2.99 38.62
C LEU A 404 -3.63 -3.56 37.89
N SER A 405 -3.44 -4.86 37.86
CA SER A 405 -2.36 -5.47 37.11
C SER A 405 -2.55 -5.25 35.60
N ALA A 406 -1.44 -5.30 34.81
CA ALA A 406 -1.52 -5.19 33.35
C ALA A 406 -2.45 -6.26 32.73
N VAL A 407 -2.46 -7.47 33.33
CA VAL A 407 -3.33 -8.58 32.92
C VAL A 407 -4.80 -8.27 33.27
N GLY A 408 -5.09 -7.78 34.50
CA GLY A 408 -6.43 -7.43 34.92
C GLY A 408 -7.07 -6.34 34.06
N ILE A 409 -6.31 -5.29 33.74
CA ILE A 409 -6.78 -4.25 32.81
C ILE A 409 -7.02 -4.82 31.41
N THR A 410 -6.15 -5.69 30.92
CA THR A 410 -6.32 -6.32 29.61
C THR A 410 -7.56 -7.22 29.58
N ASN A 411 -7.77 -8.03 30.62
CA ASN A 411 -8.92 -8.90 30.72
C ASN A 411 -10.23 -8.10 30.80
N MET A 412 -10.27 -7.03 31.58
CA MET A 412 -11.43 -6.11 31.63
C MET A 412 -11.79 -5.61 30.23
N LEU A 413 -10.80 -5.15 29.44
CA LEU A 413 -11.02 -4.68 28.09
C LEU A 413 -11.44 -5.82 27.13
N ILE A 414 -10.90 -7.04 27.31
CA ILE A 414 -11.29 -8.22 26.51
C ILE A 414 -12.77 -8.59 26.76
N GLN A 415 -13.23 -8.54 27.99
CA GLN A 415 -14.64 -8.80 28.32
C GLN A 415 -15.53 -7.65 27.80
N ALA A 416 -15.14 -6.41 28.02
CA ALA A 416 -15.92 -5.23 27.62
C ALA A 416 -16.20 -5.15 26.12
N ARG A 417 -15.22 -5.51 25.25
CA ARG A 417 -15.36 -5.36 23.79
C ARG A 417 -16.45 -6.22 23.13
N THR A 418 -17.07 -7.17 23.88
CA THR A 418 -18.18 -7.98 23.41
C THR A 418 -19.54 -7.47 23.86
N ASP A 419 -19.59 -6.38 24.64
CA ASP A 419 -20.83 -5.80 25.12
C ASP A 419 -21.54 -5.01 24.02
N ALA A 420 -22.78 -5.37 23.74
CA ALA A 420 -23.58 -4.79 22.64
C ALA A 420 -23.80 -3.27 22.78
N ARG A 421 -23.69 -2.69 23.99
CA ARG A 421 -23.85 -1.24 24.22
C ARG A 421 -22.73 -0.41 23.61
N ILE A 422 -21.56 -1.01 23.43
CA ILE A 422 -20.37 -0.31 22.94
C ILE A 422 -19.79 -0.93 21.65
N THR A 423 -20.31 -2.07 21.21
CA THR A 423 -19.90 -2.69 19.94
C THR A 423 -20.58 -1.97 18.79
N VAL A 424 -19.81 -1.66 17.75
CA VAL A 424 -20.27 -1.01 16.52
C VAL A 424 -19.65 -1.70 15.31
N ALA A 425 -20.45 -2.01 14.29
CA ALA A 425 -19.94 -2.55 13.03
C ALA A 425 -19.23 -1.47 12.20
N PHE A 426 -18.28 -1.89 11.36
CA PHE A 426 -17.48 -0.93 10.57
C PHE A 426 -18.34 -0.13 9.59
N ASP A 427 -19.37 -0.74 9.02
CA ASP A 427 -20.29 -0.13 8.06
C ASP A 427 -21.33 0.82 8.70
N GLU A 428 -21.49 0.78 10.03
CA GLU A 428 -22.27 1.77 10.76
C GLU A 428 -21.54 3.10 10.94
N LEU A 429 -20.17 3.07 10.89
CA LEU A 429 -19.33 4.25 11.04
C LEU A 429 -19.32 5.08 9.77
N ASP A 430 -19.40 6.43 9.91
CA ASP A 430 -19.40 7.38 8.79
C ASP A 430 -20.46 7.06 7.70
N SER A 431 -21.58 6.42 8.10
CA SER A 431 -22.59 5.88 7.20
C SER A 431 -23.59 6.92 6.68
N HIS A 432 -23.42 8.19 7.04
CA HIS A 432 -24.31 9.29 6.66
C HIS A 432 -23.79 10.03 5.42
N PRO A 433 -24.21 9.64 4.19
CA PRO A 433 -23.89 10.43 3.01
C PRO A 433 -24.54 11.81 3.10
N ARG A 434 -23.90 12.79 2.49
CA ARG A 434 -24.34 14.20 2.49
C ARG A 434 -24.28 14.89 3.85
N GLU A 435 -23.55 14.32 4.78
CA GLU A 435 -23.17 14.97 6.04
C GLU A 435 -21.65 15.05 6.13
N LEU A 436 -21.15 16.19 6.62
CA LEU A 436 -19.77 16.37 7.01
C LEU A 436 -19.72 16.70 8.49
N ASN A 437 -19.03 15.91 9.25
CA ASN A 437 -18.71 16.27 10.61
C ASN A 437 -17.61 17.34 10.61
N THR A 438 -17.76 18.37 11.43
CA THR A 438 -16.82 19.48 11.57
C THR A 438 -16.47 19.67 13.05
N PRO A 439 -15.42 20.43 13.39
CA PRO A 439 -15.11 20.72 14.79
C PRO A 439 -16.24 21.42 15.56
N SER A 440 -17.18 22.06 14.87
CA SER A 440 -18.31 22.80 15.49
C SER A 440 -19.65 22.07 15.39
N GLY A 441 -19.70 20.90 14.74
CA GLY A 441 -20.92 20.11 14.57
C GLY A 441 -21.05 19.45 13.21
N ILE A 442 -22.22 18.93 12.92
CA ILE A 442 -22.53 18.16 11.72
C ILE A 442 -23.18 19.09 10.68
N LEU A 443 -22.52 19.26 9.54
CA LEU A 443 -22.99 20.05 8.40
C LEU A 443 -23.80 19.17 7.45
N ASN A 444 -25.07 19.50 7.27
CA ASN A 444 -25.92 18.86 6.26
C ASN A 444 -25.71 19.55 4.89
N LEU A 445 -25.16 18.81 3.92
CA LEU A 445 -24.80 19.32 2.60
C LEU A 445 -26.00 19.59 1.67
N ASN A 446 -27.20 19.09 2.01
CA ASN A 446 -28.39 19.42 1.24
C ASN A 446 -28.99 20.76 1.65
N THR A 447 -28.89 21.11 2.95
CA THR A 447 -29.56 22.28 3.52
C THR A 447 -28.57 23.38 3.90
N GLY A 448 -27.27 23.09 4.00
CA GLY A 448 -26.27 23.99 4.55
C GLY A 448 -26.37 24.18 6.07
N GLN A 449 -27.27 23.47 6.75
CA GLN A 449 -27.52 23.62 8.18
C GLN A 449 -26.44 22.90 9.00
N LEU A 450 -25.91 23.59 10.00
CA LEU A 450 -25.01 23.03 11.00
C LEU A 450 -25.79 22.67 12.26
N THR A 451 -25.67 21.41 12.70
CA THR A 451 -26.27 20.90 13.95
C THR A 451 -25.18 20.55 14.95
N PRO A 452 -25.47 20.56 16.27
CA PRO A 452 -24.48 20.18 17.26
C PRO A 452 -23.89 18.78 17.02
N PRO A 453 -22.65 18.50 17.50
CA PRO A 453 -22.07 17.18 17.45
C PRO A 453 -22.98 16.14 18.15
N ASP A 454 -23.18 14.98 17.53
CA ASP A 454 -24.01 13.92 18.05
C ASP A 454 -23.25 12.57 18.00
N PRO A 455 -22.90 11.96 19.16
CA PRO A 455 -22.21 10.67 19.20
C PRO A 455 -23.02 9.53 18.58
N ALA A 456 -24.36 9.66 18.48
CA ALA A 456 -25.21 8.65 17.87
C ALA A 456 -25.06 8.57 16.35
N GLN A 457 -24.55 9.62 15.71
CA GLN A 457 -24.28 9.63 14.27
C GLN A 457 -23.00 8.90 13.87
N LEU A 458 -22.20 8.43 14.81
CA LEU A 458 -21.02 7.57 14.62
C LEU A 458 -19.98 8.12 13.63
N HIS A 459 -19.84 9.44 13.54
CA HIS A 459 -18.78 10.05 12.72
C HIS A 459 -17.39 9.80 13.33
N THR A 460 -16.47 9.26 12.52
CA THR A 460 -15.06 9.08 12.91
C THR A 460 -14.15 10.10 12.23
N ARG A 461 -14.65 10.79 11.21
CA ARG A 461 -13.92 11.77 10.40
C ARG A 461 -14.38 13.18 10.74
N SER A 462 -13.51 14.15 10.48
CA SER A 462 -13.83 15.57 10.64
C SER A 462 -13.15 16.40 9.56
N THR A 463 -13.80 17.48 9.16
CA THR A 463 -13.14 18.55 8.38
C THR A 463 -12.13 19.28 9.28
N SER A 464 -11.19 20.02 8.68
CA SER A 464 -10.19 20.78 9.44
C SER A 464 -10.75 22.03 10.11
N CYS A 465 -11.90 22.52 9.67
CA CYS A 465 -12.59 23.70 10.17
C CYS A 465 -14.11 23.56 10.01
N ALA A 466 -14.87 24.40 10.68
CA ALA A 466 -16.29 24.57 10.41
C ALA A 466 -16.53 25.57 9.28
N PRO A 467 -17.68 25.48 8.56
CA PRO A 467 -18.05 26.50 7.57
C PRO A 467 -18.40 27.82 8.27
N ASP A 468 -18.09 28.94 7.61
CA ASP A 468 -18.52 30.26 8.04
C ASP A 468 -18.87 31.12 6.81
N ASP A 469 -20.14 31.36 6.60
CA ASP A 469 -20.66 32.17 5.49
C ASP A 469 -20.27 33.63 5.62
N ALA A 470 -19.90 34.10 6.82
CA ALA A 470 -19.43 35.46 7.07
C ALA A 470 -17.91 35.61 6.86
N ALA A 471 -17.17 34.52 6.70
CA ALA A 471 -15.73 34.57 6.43
C ALA A 471 -15.47 35.20 5.06
N ASP A 472 -14.39 35.99 4.96
CA ASP A 472 -14.02 36.68 3.71
C ASP A 472 -13.60 35.66 2.60
N PRO A 473 -14.38 35.53 1.51
CA PRO A 473 -14.06 34.62 0.43
C PRO A 473 -13.09 35.22 -0.60
N SER A 474 -12.68 36.50 -0.46
CA SER A 474 -12.02 37.26 -1.52
C SER A 474 -10.70 36.63 -2.00
N ARG A 475 -9.91 36.09 -1.06
CA ARG A 475 -8.62 35.43 -1.38
C ARG A 475 -8.82 34.15 -2.17
N TRP A 476 -9.80 33.31 -1.79
CA TRP A 476 -10.16 32.12 -2.53
C TRP A 476 -10.75 32.43 -3.89
N ALA A 477 -11.67 33.35 -3.96
CA ALA A 477 -12.28 33.81 -5.22
C ALA A 477 -11.25 34.43 -6.17
N GLY A 478 -10.31 35.23 -5.65
CA GLY A 478 -9.19 35.77 -6.42
C GLY A 478 -8.28 34.68 -6.98
N PHE A 479 -7.93 33.69 -6.17
CA PHE A 479 -7.16 32.55 -6.64
C PHE A 479 -7.87 31.77 -7.78
N LEU A 480 -9.18 31.53 -7.65
CA LEU A 480 -9.97 30.85 -8.70
C LEU A 480 -10.03 31.72 -9.99
N ALA A 481 -10.28 33.03 -9.85
CA ALA A 481 -10.31 33.94 -10.97
C ALA A 481 -8.97 34.02 -11.73
N ASP A 482 -7.86 34.10 -11.01
CA ASP A 482 -6.51 34.12 -11.60
C ASP A 482 -6.16 32.76 -12.27
N THR A 483 -6.57 31.64 -11.66
CA THR A 483 -6.29 30.30 -12.17
C THR A 483 -7.08 29.96 -13.42
N PHE A 484 -8.35 30.37 -13.48
CA PHE A 484 -9.28 30.01 -14.57
C PHE A 484 -9.61 31.16 -15.52
N GLY A 485 -8.87 32.27 -15.43
CA GLY A 485 -9.06 33.42 -16.36
C GLY A 485 -10.44 34.02 -16.32
N ASN A 486 -11.12 34.03 -15.15
CA ASN A 486 -12.49 34.43 -14.95
C ASN A 486 -13.54 33.62 -15.75
N ASP A 487 -13.26 32.39 -16.15
CA ASP A 487 -14.27 31.47 -16.68
C ASP A 487 -15.26 31.08 -15.56
N HIS A 488 -16.31 31.89 -15.41
CA HIS A 488 -17.31 31.69 -14.35
C HIS A 488 -18.06 30.38 -14.47
N ASP A 489 -18.26 29.85 -15.68
CA ASP A 489 -18.94 28.57 -15.90
C ASP A 489 -18.07 27.42 -15.40
N LEU A 490 -16.77 27.48 -15.68
CA LEU A 490 -15.80 26.49 -15.19
C LEU A 490 -15.64 26.55 -13.66
N ILE A 491 -15.57 27.76 -13.08
CA ILE A 491 -15.48 27.94 -11.62
C ILE A 491 -16.75 27.42 -10.94
N ALA A 492 -17.94 27.68 -11.45
CA ALA A 492 -19.20 27.18 -10.92
C ALA A 492 -19.31 25.66 -11.06
N TYR A 493 -18.80 25.09 -12.15
CA TYR A 493 -18.71 23.65 -12.34
C TYR A 493 -17.78 23.02 -11.32
N LEU A 494 -16.59 23.57 -11.10
CA LEU A 494 -15.64 23.08 -10.11
C LEU A 494 -16.19 23.15 -8.69
N GLN A 495 -16.96 24.20 -8.39
CA GLN A 495 -17.67 24.30 -7.11
C GLN A 495 -18.64 23.13 -6.92
N ARG A 496 -19.49 22.84 -7.92
CA ARG A 496 -20.41 21.69 -7.87
C ARG A 496 -19.67 20.36 -7.79
N LEU A 497 -18.56 20.22 -8.52
CA LEU A 497 -17.79 18.97 -8.58
C LEU A 497 -17.06 18.68 -7.27
N VAL A 498 -16.48 19.70 -6.60
CA VAL A 498 -15.90 19.53 -5.25
C VAL A 498 -17.02 19.32 -4.22
N GLY A 499 -18.12 20.04 -4.33
CA GLY A 499 -19.31 19.83 -3.51
C GLY A 499 -19.87 18.42 -3.65
N TYR A 500 -20.00 17.91 -4.88
CA TYR A 500 -20.37 16.54 -5.18
C TYR A 500 -19.41 15.54 -4.50
N SER A 501 -18.09 15.76 -4.61
CA SER A 501 -17.10 14.92 -3.92
C SER A 501 -17.34 14.89 -2.41
N ALA A 502 -17.65 16.03 -1.81
CA ALA A 502 -17.91 16.14 -0.38
C ALA A 502 -19.15 15.36 0.08
N THR A 503 -20.16 15.15 -0.78
CA THR A 503 -21.37 14.39 -0.43
C THR A 503 -21.12 12.89 -0.23
N GLY A 504 -20.07 12.32 -0.83
CA GLY A 504 -19.87 10.88 -0.90
C GLY A 504 -20.82 10.17 -1.86
N ASP A 505 -21.57 10.89 -2.67
CA ASP A 505 -22.32 10.34 -3.78
C ASP A 505 -21.35 9.96 -4.92
N VAL A 506 -21.53 8.81 -5.53
CA VAL A 506 -20.73 8.32 -6.66
C VAL A 506 -21.57 8.10 -7.91
N GLY A 507 -22.86 8.45 -7.89
CA GLY A 507 -23.84 8.19 -8.94
C GLY A 507 -23.53 8.87 -10.29
N ALA A 508 -22.76 9.95 -10.31
CA ALA A 508 -22.36 10.61 -11.54
C ALA A 508 -21.27 9.84 -12.33
N HIS A 509 -20.59 8.90 -11.70
CA HIS A 509 -19.54 8.04 -12.31
C HIS A 509 -18.47 8.82 -13.08
N VAL A 510 -17.97 9.93 -12.55
CA VAL A 510 -17.01 10.81 -13.22
C VAL A 510 -15.58 10.61 -12.68
N LEU A 511 -14.59 10.89 -13.53
CA LEU A 511 -13.16 10.98 -13.20
C LEU A 511 -12.67 12.37 -13.63
N PRO A 512 -12.66 13.37 -12.73
CA PRO A 512 -12.02 14.64 -12.96
C PRO A 512 -10.52 14.47 -13.21
N PHE A 513 -10.02 15.04 -14.30
CA PHE A 513 -8.61 15.08 -14.63
C PHE A 513 -8.15 16.53 -14.78
N CYS A 514 -7.51 17.07 -13.76
CA CYS A 514 -6.87 18.38 -13.79
C CYS A 514 -5.60 18.33 -14.62
N PHE A 515 -5.64 18.90 -15.83
CA PHE A 515 -4.57 18.80 -16.81
C PHE A 515 -4.00 20.19 -17.17
N GLY A 516 -2.69 20.24 -17.39
CA GLY A 516 -2.00 21.46 -17.86
C GLY A 516 -0.51 21.44 -17.52
N SER A 517 0.25 22.38 -18.09
CA SER A 517 1.69 22.55 -17.82
C SER A 517 1.95 22.86 -16.35
N GLY A 518 3.16 22.66 -15.85
CA GLY A 518 3.53 22.96 -14.46
C GLY A 518 3.33 24.45 -14.07
N GLY A 519 3.11 24.71 -12.77
CA GLY A 519 3.02 26.07 -12.24
C GLY A 519 1.71 26.81 -12.55
N ASN A 520 0.60 26.11 -12.70
CA ASN A 520 -0.70 26.61 -13.11
C ASN A 520 -1.81 26.48 -12.05
N GLY A 521 -1.46 26.21 -10.79
CA GLY A 521 -2.41 26.20 -9.68
C GLY A 521 -3.15 24.87 -9.44
N LYS A 522 -2.96 23.80 -10.25
CA LYS A 522 -3.60 22.48 -10.05
C LYS A 522 -3.42 21.94 -8.63
N GLY A 523 -2.17 21.83 -8.20
CA GLY A 523 -1.84 21.32 -6.87
C GLY A 523 -2.41 22.21 -5.77
N VAL A 524 -2.32 23.52 -5.91
CA VAL A 524 -2.87 24.49 -4.93
C VAL A 524 -4.38 24.32 -4.77
N PHE A 525 -5.11 24.17 -5.89
CA PHE A 525 -6.57 23.98 -5.88
C PHE A 525 -6.95 22.68 -5.15
N LEU A 526 -6.39 21.55 -5.60
CA LEU A 526 -6.73 20.24 -5.04
C LEU A 526 -6.30 20.11 -3.58
N GLU A 527 -5.09 20.54 -3.24
CA GLU A 527 -4.57 20.43 -1.88
C GLU A 527 -5.28 21.38 -0.90
N ALA A 528 -5.66 22.58 -1.31
CA ALA A 528 -6.45 23.48 -0.46
C ALA A 528 -7.81 22.86 -0.12
N CYS A 529 -8.52 22.32 -1.11
CA CYS A 529 -9.79 21.63 -0.89
C CYS A 529 -9.61 20.38 0.00
N ALA A 530 -8.57 19.57 -0.26
CA ALA A 530 -8.28 18.38 0.53
C ALA A 530 -7.93 18.71 1.99
N LYS A 531 -7.09 19.72 2.23
CA LYS A 531 -6.75 20.19 3.59
C LYS A 531 -7.99 20.68 4.35
N VAL A 532 -8.91 21.37 3.68
CA VAL A 532 -10.16 21.84 4.29
C VAL A 532 -11.11 20.68 4.59
N LEU A 533 -11.23 19.71 3.68
CA LEU A 533 -12.01 18.49 3.90
C LEU A 533 -11.42 17.58 5.00
N GLY A 534 -10.16 17.78 5.38
CA GLY A 534 -9.52 17.07 6.49
C GLY A 534 -9.52 15.55 6.31
N ASP A 535 -10.07 14.81 7.26
CA ASP A 535 -10.08 13.35 7.25
C ASP A 535 -10.92 12.75 6.11
N TYR A 536 -11.76 13.53 5.45
CA TYR A 536 -12.55 13.11 4.29
C TYR A 536 -11.73 13.09 3.00
N ALA A 537 -10.53 13.67 2.99
CA ALA A 537 -9.65 13.67 1.84
C ALA A 537 -8.41 12.80 2.07
N THR A 538 -7.90 12.19 1.01
CA THR A 538 -6.66 11.40 1.04
C THR A 538 -5.97 11.45 -0.31
N SER A 539 -4.72 10.97 -0.37
CA SER A 539 -3.96 10.82 -1.61
C SER A 539 -3.77 9.35 -1.94
N ALA A 540 -3.90 9.00 -3.19
CA ALA A 540 -3.56 7.68 -3.70
C ALA A 540 -2.06 7.59 -4.03
N PRO A 541 -1.46 6.39 -4.05
CA PRO A 541 -0.08 6.20 -4.50
C PRO A 541 0.13 6.66 -5.94
N VAL A 542 1.38 7.01 -6.26
CA VAL A 542 1.79 7.39 -7.62
C VAL A 542 1.42 6.29 -8.62
N GLY A 543 0.85 6.69 -9.77
CA GLY A 543 0.44 5.74 -10.81
C GLY A 543 -0.77 4.88 -10.44
N PHE A 544 -1.53 5.22 -9.39
CA PHE A 544 -2.64 4.40 -8.88
C PHE A 544 -3.67 3.99 -9.94
N LEU A 545 -3.94 4.84 -10.93
CA LEU A 545 -4.89 4.58 -12.02
C LEU A 545 -4.22 4.09 -13.31
N MET A 546 -2.90 3.88 -13.30
CA MET A 546 -2.13 3.51 -14.49
C MET A 546 -1.94 2.01 -14.57
N GLY A 547 -1.95 1.49 -15.81
CA GLY A 547 -1.66 0.09 -16.11
C GLY A 547 -0.15 -0.15 -16.21
N GLY A 548 0.31 -1.39 -15.89
CA GLY A 548 1.71 -1.78 -16.04
C GLY A 548 2.61 -1.52 -14.83
N GLY A 549 2.09 -0.87 -13.80
CA GLY A 549 2.75 -0.76 -12.50
C GLY A 549 2.63 -2.04 -11.65
N TYR A 550 3.24 -2.08 -10.48
CA TYR A 550 3.01 -3.11 -9.47
C TYR A 550 1.51 -3.31 -9.28
N ALA A 551 1.06 -4.56 -9.19
CA ALA A 551 -0.34 -4.86 -8.86
C ALA A 551 -0.71 -4.02 -7.63
N SER A 552 -1.72 -3.15 -7.76
CA SER A 552 -2.12 -2.30 -6.66
C SER A 552 -2.48 -3.19 -5.47
N HIS A 553 -1.81 -2.95 -4.36
CA HIS A 553 -2.03 -3.75 -3.16
C HIS A 553 -3.48 -3.54 -2.71
N GLU A 554 -4.21 -4.60 -2.36
CA GLU A 554 -5.59 -4.51 -1.86
C GLU A 554 -5.74 -3.51 -0.69
N THR A 555 -4.65 -3.27 0.05
CA THR A 555 -4.55 -2.25 1.11
C THR A 555 -4.71 -0.82 0.58
N GLU A 556 -4.25 -0.53 -0.64
CA GLU A 556 -4.42 0.80 -1.26
C GLU A 556 -5.90 1.06 -1.55
N ILE A 557 -6.60 0.04 -2.06
CA ILE A 557 -8.05 0.11 -2.28
C ILE A 557 -8.79 0.19 -0.93
N ALA A 558 -8.34 -0.55 0.09
CA ALA A 558 -8.92 -0.52 1.42
C ALA A 558 -8.83 0.88 2.07
N SER A 559 -7.78 1.65 1.78
CA SER A 559 -7.61 3.02 2.29
C SER A 559 -8.63 4.02 1.75
N LEU A 560 -9.32 3.68 0.65
CA LEU A 560 -10.38 4.52 0.06
C LEU A 560 -11.69 4.45 0.83
N ALA A 561 -11.88 3.44 1.69
CA ALA A 561 -13.12 3.26 2.45
C ALA A 561 -13.42 4.49 3.32
N GLY A 562 -14.59 5.11 3.12
CA GLY A 562 -15.03 6.31 3.82
C GLY A 562 -14.35 7.62 3.37
N ALA A 563 -13.39 7.60 2.46
CA ALA A 563 -12.88 8.82 1.83
C ALA A 563 -13.97 9.45 0.92
N ARG A 564 -13.91 10.77 0.76
CA ARG A 564 -14.80 11.57 -0.12
C ARG A 564 -14.04 12.15 -1.31
N MET A 565 -12.85 12.66 -1.10
CA MET A 565 -11.96 13.18 -2.14
C MET A 565 -10.63 12.44 -2.12
N VAL A 566 -10.23 11.88 -3.26
CA VAL A 566 -8.98 11.14 -3.39
C VAL A 566 -8.14 11.74 -4.50
N ILE A 567 -7.00 12.30 -4.16
CA ILE A 567 -6.08 12.90 -5.13
C ILE A 567 -5.15 11.82 -5.68
N CYS A 568 -5.20 11.60 -6.99
CA CYS A 568 -4.29 10.75 -7.73
C CYS A 568 -3.30 11.66 -8.48
N SER A 569 -2.05 11.69 -8.05
CA SER A 569 -1.02 12.53 -8.63
C SER A 569 -0.04 11.75 -9.49
N GLU A 570 0.74 12.51 -10.27
CA GLU A 570 1.85 12.05 -11.09
C GLU A 570 1.46 11.03 -12.18
N VAL A 571 1.21 11.60 -13.35
CA VAL A 571 1.11 10.89 -14.60
C VAL A 571 2.37 11.18 -15.38
N ASN A 572 3.16 10.15 -15.68
CA ASN A 572 4.36 10.27 -16.49
C ASN A 572 4.01 10.26 -17.97
N GLU A 573 4.92 10.79 -18.79
CA GLU A 573 4.81 10.65 -20.23
C GLU A 573 4.91 9.18 -20.63
N GLY A 574 3.94 8.71 -21.43
CA GLY A 574 3.86 7.31 -21.84
C GLY A 574 3.06 6.39 -20.89
N ASP A 575 2.59 6.88 -19.77
CA ASP A 575 1.66 6.12 -18.92
C ASP A 575 0.38 5.79 -19.67
N ILE A 576 -0.24 4.65 -19.33
CA ILE A 576 -1.48 4.16 -19.94
C ILE A 576 -2.48 3.86 -18.81
N PHE A 577 -3.73 4.27 -18.97
CA PHE A 577 -4.77 3.97 -17.98
C PHE A 577 -5.01 2.46 -17.80
N ASP A 578 -5.19 2.05 -16.53
CA ASP A 578 -5.91 0.82 -16.20
C ASP A 578 -7.42 1.10 -16.29
N GLU A 579 -7.99 0.92 -17.47
CA GLU A 579 -9.40 1.24 -17.72
C GLU A 579 -10.36 0.37 -16.88
N ALA A 580 -9.98 -0.86 -16.55
CA ALA A 580 -10.79 -1.74 -15.71
C ALA A 580 -10.83 -1.22 -14.28
N LYS A 581 -9.68 -0.79 -13.74
CA LYS A 581 -9.57 -0.19 -12.42
C LYS A 581 -10.30 1.15 -12.33
N VAL A 582 -10.17 2.01 -13.33
CA VAL A 582 -10.94 3.26 -13.41
C VAL A 582 -12.44 2.97 -13.36
N LYS A 583 -12.94 2.00 -14.15
CA LYS A 583 -14.36 1.61 -14.18
C LYS A 583 -14.83 1.06 -12.82
N LEU A 584 -14.02 0.23 -12.18
CA LEU A 584 -14.31 -0.33 -10.85
C LEU A 584 -14.41 0.78 -9.79
N LEU A 585 -13.42 1.66 -9.71
CA LEU A 585 -13.32 2.65 -8.65
C LEU A 585 -14.23 3.87 -8.84
N THR A 586 -14.71 4.13 -10.05
CA THR A 586 -15.69 5.18 -10.36
C THR A 586 -17.11 4.62 -10.56
N GLY A 587 -17.30 3.31 -10.43
CA GLY A 587 -18.60 2.65 -10.36
C GLY A 587 -19.21 2.82 -8.96
N GLY A 588 -20.46 2.52 -8.81
CA GLY A 588 -21.14 2.50 -7.49
C GLY A 588 -21.16 1.10 -6.85
N ASP A 589 -20.52 0.12 -7.48
CA ASP A 589 -20.54 -1.27 -7.01
C ASP A 589 -19.72 -1.43 -5.73
N THR A 590 -20.15 -2.34 -4.85
CA THR A 590 -19.44 -2.70 -3.63
C THR A 590 -18.04 -3.26 -3.94
N ILE A 591 -17.04 -2.73 -3.29
CA ILE A 591 -15.63 -3.09 -3.48
C ILE A 591 -15.19 -4.01 -2.34
N LYS A 592 -14.55 -5.14 -2.70
CA LYS A 592 -13.89 -6.04 -1.76
C LYS A 592 -12.42 -5.66 -1.64
N ALA A 593 -11.96 -5.45 -0.41
CA ALA A 593 -10.59 -5.07 -0.10
C ALA A 593 -10.15 -5.65 1.25
N ARG A 594 -8.86 -5.53 1.57
CA ARG A 594 -8.36 -5.89 2.91
C ARG A 594 -7.20 -4.97 3.30
N PHE A 595 -7.06 -4.69 4.58
CA PHE A 595 -5.81 -4.16 5.12
C PHE A 595 -4.79 -5.28 5.29
N MET A 596 -3.52 -4.90 5.30
CA MET A 596 -2.44 -5.86 5.49
C MET A 596 -2.67 -6.70 6.77
N ARG A 597 -2.63 -8.02 6.64
CA ARG A 597 -2.84 -9.00 7.73
C ARG A 597 -4.23 -8.96 8.38
N GLN A 598 -5.23 -8.49 7.67
CA GLN A 598 -6.62 -8.52 8.11
C GLN A 598 -7.48 -9.32 7.11
N ASP A 599 -8.64 -9.78 7.57
CA ASP A 599 -9.62 -10.41 6.70
C ASP A 599 -10.16 -9.44 5.66
N HIS A 600 -10.70 -9.98 4.57
CA HIS A 600 -11.38 -9.17 3.58
C HIS A 600 -12.65 -8.56 4.16
N PHE A 601 -12.86 -7.30 3.85
CA PHE A 601 -14.12 -6.61 4.09
C PHE A 601 -14.65 -6.01 2.79
N THR A 602 -15.92 -5.68 2.77
CA THR A 602 -16.56 -4.99 1.64
C THR A 602 -16.96 -3.58 2.07
N PHE A 603 -16.88 -2.65 1.15
CA PHE A 603 -17.37 -1.29 1.39
C PHE A 603 -18.04 -0.73 0.13
N THR A 604 -19.04 0.12 0.32
CA THR A 604 -19.63 0.91 -0.76
C THR A 604 -18.76 2.14 -0.99
N PRO A 605 -18.35 2.42 -2.24
CA PRO A 605 -17.58 3.62 -2.55
C PRO A 605 -18.31 4.90 -2.14
N SER A 606 -17.57 5.80 -1.51
CA SER A 606 -18.02 7.17 -1.18
C SER A 606 -17.02 8.21 -1.71
N HIS A 607 -16.03 7.76 -2.47
CA HIS A 607 -14.91 8.58 -2.90
C HIS A 607 -15.06 9.04 -4.35
N GLN A 608 -14.69 10.28 -4.59
CA GLN A 608 -14.44 10.84 -5.90
C GLN A 608 -12.94 10.89 -6.15
N LEU A 609 -12.48 10.20 -7.19
CA LEU A 609 -11.08 10.28 -7.63
C LEU A 609 -10.84 11.55 -8.40
N TRP A 610 -9.74 12.25 -8.11
CA TRP A 610 -9.27 13.43 -8.81
C TRP A 610 -7.89 13.16 -9.36
N LEU A 611 -7.77 13.03 -10.68
CA LEU A 611 -6.48 12.85 -11.32
C LEU A 611 -5.82 14.21 -11.58
N MET A 612 -4.52 14.32 -11.36
CA MET A 612 -3.71 15.49 -11.67
C MET A 612 -2.49 15.07 -12.49
N GLY A 613 -2.25 15.75 -13.61
CA GLY A 613 -1.10 15.43 -14.45
C GLY A 613 -0.70 16.56 -15.40
N ASN A 614 0.56 16.49 -15.87
CA ASN A 614 1.11 17.37 -16.90
C ASN A 614 1.14 16.69 -18.29
N SER A 615 0.92 15.36 -18.31
CA SER A 615 0.84 14.54 -19.51
C SER A 615 -0.51 13.82 -19.54
N GLN A 616 -0.99 13.51 -20.73
CA GLN A 616 -2.23 12.77 -20.94
C GLN A 616 -1.88 11.28 -21.12
N PRO A 617 -2.33 10.39 -20.20
CA PRO A 617 -2.08 8.96 -20.33
C PRO A 617 -2.69 8.37 -21.59
N GLY A 618 -2.05 7.37 -22.17
CA GLY A 618 -2.61 6.58 -23.24
C GLY A 618 -3.89 5.84 -22.82
N VAL A 619 -4.82 5.67 -23.76
CA VAL A 619 -6.03 4.86 -23.60
C VAL A 619 -6.01 3.75 -24.62
N ARG A 620 -6.04 2.48 -24.17
CA ARG A 620 -5.86 1.33 -25.07
C ARG A 620 -7.11 0.98 -25.86
N THR A 621 -8.23 0.81 -25.16
CA THR A 621 -9.49 0.41 -25.78
C THR A 621 -10.43 1.59 -26.01
N GLY A 622 -10.35 2.61 -25.18
CA GLY A 622 -11.07 3.87 -25.34
C GLY A 622 -12.58 3.73 -25.49
N GLY A 623 -13.18 2.66 -24.96
CA GLY A 623 -14.61 2.43 -25.11
C GLY A 623 -15.46 3.53 -24.48
N GLU A 624 -16.70 3.71 -24.97
CA GLU A 624 -17.66 4.74 -24.48
C GLU A 624 -17.80 4.72 -22.96
N SER A 625 -17.72 3.52 -22.34
CA SER A 625 -17.79 3.35 -20.89
C SER A 625 -16.63 4.00 -20.12
N PHE A 626 -15.48 4.21 -20.75
CA PHE A 626 -14.35 4.95 -20.18
C PHE A 626 -14.52 6.45 -20.42
N TRP A 627 -14.73 6.86 -21.68
CA TRP A 627 -14.78 8.29 -22.04
C TRP A 627 -15.93 9.05 -21.38
N ARG A 628 -17.09 8.41 -21.17
CA ARG A 628 -18.21 9.05 -20.46
C ARG A 628 -17.88 9.37 -18.99
N ARG A 629 -16.83 8.77 -18.42
CA ARG A 629 -16.39 9.04 -17.04
C ARG A 629 -15.39 10.18 -16.97
N LEU A 630 -14.51 10.27 -17.93
CA LEU A 630 -13.43 11.26 -17.91
C LEU A 630 -13.97 12.68 -18.08
N ARG A 631 -13.45 13.61 -17.28
CA ARG A 631 -13.70 15.05 -17.37
C ARG A 631 -12.35 15.77 -17.35
N LEU A 632 -11.83 16.09 -18.54
CA LEU A 632 -10.59 16.84 -18.65
C LEU A 632 -10.83 18.30 -18.30
N ILE A 633 -10.24 18.73 -17.21
CA ILE A 633 -10.35 20.09 -16.68
C ILE A 633 -9.08 20.85 -17.07
N PRO A 634 -9.15 21.83 -18.00
CA PRO A 634 -7.97 22.51 -18.49
C PRO A 634 -7.49 23.59 -17.50
N PHE A 635 -6.25 23.46 -17.03
CA PHE A 635 -5.53 24.50 -16.28
C PHE A 635 -4.56 25.20 -17.24
N THR A 636 -5.03 26.23 -17.92
CA THR A 636 -4.29 26.90 -19.00
C THR A 636 -3.49 28.11 -18.55
N ALA A 637 -3.82 28.70 -17.41
CA ALA A 637 -3.08 29.83 -16.86
C ALA A 637 -1.71 29.39 -16.33
N THR A 638 -0.70 30.24 -16.48
CA THR A 638 0.62 30.05 -15.89
C THR A 638 0.87 31.18 -14.89
N VAL A 639 1.18 30.82 -13.65
CA VAL A 639 1.49 31.81 -12.61
C VAL A 639 2.93 32.31 -12.82
N PRO A 640 3.11 33.63 -13.10
CA PRO A 640 4.45 34.20 -13.23
C PRO A 640 5.30 33.97 -11.97
N PRO A 641 6.63 33.77 -12.09
CA PRO A 641 7.49 33.49 -10.95
C PRO A 641 7.41 34.52 -9.82
N ASP A 642 7.26 35.80 -10.17
CA ASP A 642 7.15 36.92 -9.24
C ASP A 642 5.82 36.99 -8.48
N LYS A 643 4.80 36.24 -8.94
CA LYS A 643 3.49 36.14 -8.30
C LYS A 643 3.27 34.81 -7.54
N ARG A 644 4.27 33.94 -7.56
CA ARG A 644 4.19 32.67 -6.82
C ARG A 644 4.27 32.95 -5.32
N VAL A 645 3.38 32.32 -4.57
CA VAL A 645 3.34 32.37 -3.12
C VAL A 645 3.68 30.97 -2.59
N ASP A 646 4.72 30.90 -1.77
CA ASP A 646 5.13 29.65 -1.15
C ASP A 646 4.03 29.15 -0.20
N ASP A 647 3.75 27.86 -0.23
CA ASP A 647 2.70 27.19 0.56
C ASP A 647 1.33 27.87 0.48
N LEU A 648 0.95 28.38 -0.71
CA LEU A 648 -0.33 29.03 -0.91
C LEU A 648 -1.51 28.13 -0.48
N GLN A 649 -1.45 26.83 -0.75
CA GLN A 649 -2.46 25.86 -0.34
C GLN A 649 -2.59 25.76 1.19
N GLY A 650 -1.48 25.84 1.91
CA GLY A 650 -1.47 25.88 3.38
C GLY A 650 -2.06 27.17 3.93
N ILE A 651 -1.71 28.32 3.33
CA ILE A 651 -2.27 29.62 3.68
C ILE A 651 -3.79 29.64 3.44
N LEU A 652 -4.25 29.21 2.27
CA LEU A 652 -5.67 29.16 1.93
C LEU A 652 -6.45 28.26 2.90
N ALA A 653 -5.94 27.08 3.21
CA ALA A 653 -6.62 26.16 4.11
C ALA A 653 -6.64 26.67 5.57
N ARG A 654 -5.54 27.24 6.06
CA ARG A 654 -5.43 27.73 7.44
C ARG A 654 -6.21 29.03 7.69
N ASP A 655 -6.04 30.01 6.79
CA ASP A 655 -6.51 31.37 7.02
C ASP A 655 -7.88 31.63 6.38
N HIS A 656 -8.28 30.85 5.36
CA HIS A 656 -9.53 30.98 4.63
C HIS A 656 -10.34 29.67 4.55
N GLY A 657 -9.96 28.64 5.35
CA GLY A 657 -10.62 27.34 5.39
C GLY A 657 -12.14 27.41 5.59
N PRO A 658 -12.65 28.21 6.57
CA PRO A 658 -14.10 28.35 6.79
C PRO A 658 -14.86 28.86 5.55
N ALA A 659 -14.33 29.85 4.82
CA ALA A 659 -14.93 30.35 3.58
C ALA A 659 -14.85 29.29 2.44
N ILE A 660 -13.75 28.54 2.35
CA ILE A 660 -13.60 27.45 1.37
C ILE A 660 -14.59 26.33 1.67
N LEU A 661 -14.79 25.95 2.94
CA LEU A 661 -15.75 24.93 3.32
C LEU A 661 -17.19 25.38 3.04
N ALA A 662 -17.52 26.64 3.30
CA ALA A 662 -18.82 27.23 2.92
C ALA A 662 -19.01 27.20 1.39
N TRP A 663 -17.96 27.52 0.62
CA TRP A 663 -17.98 27.42 -0.85
C TRP A 663 -18.20 25.97 -1.33
N ILE A 664 -17.58 24.96 -0.67
CA ILE A 664 -17.80 23.53 -0.95
C ILE A 664 -19.24 23.13 -0.65
N ALA A 665 -19.77 23.54 0.51
CA ALA A 665 -21.15 23.26 0.91
C ALA A 665 -22.17 23.87 -0.07
N ALA A 666 -21.97 25.12 -0.50
CA ALA A 666 -22.78 25.76 -1.54
C ALA A 666 -22.70 24.97 -2.87
N GLY A 667 -21.53 24.44 -3.22
CA GLY A 667 -21.35 23.57 -4.37
C GLY A 667 -22.13 22.27 -4.27
N ALA A 668 -22.19 21.64 -3.09
CA ALA A 668 -22.99 20.44 -2.86
C ALA A 668 -24.49 20.70 -3.02
N ALA A 669 -24.99 21.83 -2.50
CA ALA A 669 -26.38 22.26 -2.67
C ALA A 669 -26.70 22.56 -4.16
N ALA A 670 -25.80 23.24 -4.87
CA ALA A 670 -25.94 23.49 -6.30
C ALA A 670 -25.92 22.17 -7.12
N TYR A 671 -25.07 21.22 -6.77
CA TYR A 671 -25.10 19.88 -7.39
C TYR A 671 -26.44 19.17 -7.16
N ALA A 672 -26.97 19.23 -5.95
CA ALA A 672 -28.27 18.61 -5.64
C ALA A 672 -29.43 19.21 -6.44
N ALA A 673 -29.37 20.50 -6.76
CA ALA A 673 -30.38 21.22 -7.55
C ALA A 673 -30.24 20.95 -9.06
N ASP A 674 -29.02 21.07 -9.59
CA ASP A 674 -28.79 21.21 -11.05
C ASP A 674 -27.95 20.04 -11.62
N GLY A 675 -27.42 19.15 -10.80
CA GLY A 675 -26.43 18.17 -11.21
C GLY A 675 -25.06 18.78 -11.49
N LEU A 676 -24.15 18.05 -12.10
CA LEU A 676 -22.79 18.55 -12.40
C LEU A 676 -22.78 19.62 -13.48
N ASN A 677 -23.55 19.46 -14.54
CA ASN A 677 -23.74 20.42 -15.62
C ASN A 677 -22.40 20.85 -16.26
N ASP A 678 -21.76 19.91 -16.97
CA ASP A 678 -20.43 20.09 -17.56
C ASP A 678 -20.37 21.33 -18.50
N PRO A 679 -19.43 22.29 -18.32
CA PRO A 679 -19.29 23.44 -19.20
C PRO A 679 -18.69 23.04 -20.56
N SER A 680 -18.85 23.92 -21.54
CA SER A 680 -18.36 23.71 -22.91
C SER A 680 -16.84 23.52 -22.96
N SER A 681 -16.09 24.22 -22.11
CA SER A 681 -14.63 24.08 -22.00
C SER A 681 -14.19 22.67 -21.60
N VAL A 682 -14.85 22.05 -20.62
CA VAL A 682 -14.56 20.67 -20.17
C VAL A 682 -14.99 19.64 -21.22
N ARG A 683 -16.16 19.83 -21.82
CA ARG A 683 -16.63 18.94 -22.91
C ARG A 683 -15.70 18.96 -24.11
N ALA A 684 -15.30 20.15 -24.56
CA ALA A 684 -14.37 20.30 -25.68
C ALA A 684 -12.99 19.71 -25.39
N ALA A 685 -12.43 19.96 -24.21
CA ALA A 685 -11.15 19.41 -23.82
C ALA A 685 -11.19 17.88 -23.72
N THR A 686 -12.26 17.29 -23.18
CA THR A 686 -12.43 15.83 -23.10
C THR A 686 -12.60 15.20 -24.49
N ALA A 687 -13.38 15.84 -25.38
CA ALA A 687 -13.55 15.38 -26.75
C ALA A 687 -12.25 15.45 -27.55
N GLY A 688 -11.48 16.53 -27.41
CA GLY A 688 -10.16 16.67 -28.04
C GLY A 688 -9.21 15.55 -27.58
N TYR A 689 -9.16 15.28 -26.28
CA TYR A 689 -8.34 14.18 -25.76
C TYR A 689 -8.78 12.82 -26.32
N ALA A 690 -10.08 12.53 -26.41
CA ALA A 690 -10.57 11.30 -27.01
C ALA A 690 -10.18 11.17 -28.47
N GLN A 691 -10.26 12.27 -29.22
CA GLN A 691 -9.84 12.32 -30.63
C GLN A 691 -8.34 12.10 -30.80
N ASP A 692 -7.52 12.68 -29.93
CA ASP A 692 -6.06 12.50 -29.95
C ASP A 692 -5.63 11.05 -29.67
N GLN A 693 -6.44 10.29 -28.94
CA GLN A 693 -6.21 8.87 -28.66
C GLN A 693 -6.73 7.92 -29.73
N ASP A 694 -7.60 8.38 -30.65
CA ASP A 694 -8.09 7.57 -31.77
C ASP A 694 -7.07 7.55 -32.93
N THR A 695 -6.07 6.69 -32.79
CA THR A 695 -5.01 6.53 -33.80
C THR A 695 -5.53 6.04 -35.13
N VAL A 696 -6.67 5.32 -35.18
CA VAL A 696 -7.28 4.84 -36.40
C VAL A 696 -7.98 5.98 -37.14
N ALA A 697 -8.77 6.80 -36.43
CA ALA A 697 -9.41 7.97 -37.02
C ALA A 697 -8.35 8.95 -37.54
N ARG A 698 -7.29 9.22 -36.77
CA ARG A 698 -6.16 10.07 -37.21
C ARG A 698 -5.45 9.53 -38.46
N PHE A 699 -5.18 8.22 -38.52
CA PHE A 699 -4.61 7.60 -39.69
C PHE A 699 -5.53 7.76 -40.92
N ILE A 700 -6.85 7.62 -40.71
CA ILE A 700 -7.84 7.79 -41.80
C ILE A 700 -7.84 9.27 -42.25
N ASP A 701 -7.83 10.22 -41.35
CA ASP A 701 -7.83 11.66 -41.66
C ASP A 701 -6.51 12.11 -42.35
N ASP A 702 -5.38 11.61 -41.88
CA ASP A 702 -4.04 12.02 -42.37
C ASP A 702 -3.63 11.28 -43.66
N ALA A 703 -4.03 10.04 -43.83
CA ALA A 703 -3.50 9.15 -44.86
C ALA A 703 -4.54 8.59 -45.83
N CYS A 704 -5.84 8.79 -45.58
CA CYS A 704 -6.90 8.23 -46.39
C CYS A 704 -7.80 9.31 -47.03
N VAL A 705 -8.04 9.24 -48.29
CA VAL A 705 -9.05 10.07 -48.98
C VAL A 705 -10.40 9.33 -48.91
N ILE A 706 -11.31 9.84 -48.03
CA ILE A 706 -12.66 9.30 -47.91
C ILE A 706 -13.52 9.86 -49.03
N GLY A 707 -14.02 8.99 -49.91
CA GLY A 707 -14.95 9.40 -51.01
C GLY A 707 -14.62 8.88 -52.41
N GLY A 708 -13.59 8.08 -52.54
CA GLY A 708 -13.31 7.32 -53.81
C GLY A 708 -14.31 6.18 -53.94
N GLY A 709 -15.04 6.12 -55.08
CA GLY A 709 -16.10 5.15 -55.33
C GLY A 709 -15.74 3.69 -55.04
N SER A 710 -16.70 2.79 -55.17
CA SER A 710 -16.82 1.41 -54.69
C SER A 710 -15.67 0.41 -54.95
N HIS A 711 -14.48 0.86 -55.30
CA HIS A 711 -13.37 0.00 -55.74
C HIS A 711 -12.14 -0.03 -54.83
N VAL A 712 -12.09 0.75 -53.74
CA VAL A 712 -10.97 0.71 -52.80
C VAL A 712 -11.26 -0.26 -51.65
N LYS A 713 -10.73 -1.45 -51.72
CA LYS A 713 -10.73 -2.43 -50.64
C LYS A 713 -9.39 -2.37 -49.92
N LEU A 714 -9.33 -1.75 -48.76
CA LEU A 714 -8.21 -1.89 -47.83
C LEU A 714 -8.27 -3.29 -47.18
N LYS A 715 -7.19 -4.08 -47.31
CA LYS A 715 -7.04 -5.30 -46.52
C LYS A 715 -6.59 -4.91 -45.12
N VAL A 716 -7.44 -5.12 -44.13
CA VAL A 716 -7.20 -4.87 -42.68
C VAL A 716 -6.02 -5.69 -42.10
N ALA A 717 -5.40 -6.58 -42.90
CA ALA A 717 -4.24 -7.39 -42.45
C ALA A 717 -2.87 -6.70 -42.63
N ALA A 718 -2.82 -5.39 -42.90
CA ALA A 718 -1.59 -4.63 -43.10
C ALA A 718 -1.43 -3.46 -42.12
N ILE A 719 -2.21 -3.43 -41.05
CA ILE A 719 -2.11 -2.42 -39.99
C ILE A 719 -1.53 -3.09 -38.72
#